data_ae7a38279cceb54b76dea5a5da3be835
#
_entry.id   ae7a38279cceb54b76dea5a5da3be835
#
_cell.length_a   1.000
_cell.length_b   1.000
_cell.length_c   1.000
_cell.angle_alpha   90.00
_cell.angle_beta   90.00
_cell.angle_gamma   90.00
#
_symmetry.space_group_name_H-M   'P 1'
#
loop_
_entity.id
_entity.type
_entity.pdbx_description
1 polymer ?
#
loop_
_entity_poly.entity_id
_entity_poly.type
_entity_poly.pdbx_seq_one_letter_code
_entity_poly.pdbx_strand_id
1 'polypeptide(L)'
;MSLDNQTTREGDAGFTGMASRINPLQLKEGMVQLAVNMRLDRGVAQTRKGAKRLADAIAAGETELVLDFTLGTDIAVTSITRVGSTATVTTSSPHGEVVGQIANLRGATQAEYNGDFAVGTIISTTSFTITVSGTPTTPATGTIVLNGGPVVRSTYSGGVFAAGLYSSPRLDDSNEYIVLAGPDAAYLWRDGASLVTKSYPTSPVSEQILPGDDVSLIQAFDRLYLLRWRDEPEYRLSSITQTTGTATATTPTAHGYAAGQVVRIFGSDQAGYGADFLIASAPTTTTFTFAVPSGTVTPSTGVAFARRVCPPLVWDGGSGNFARVGLGTHPAGETFSRMPSASIVTYTNNQLLLARNRDEVLISDVLDAETYDPLLKSFRANAGSNDQIVALHPYAEGQVLVFCRKSIWLATAVMKPDGISIDPAASSLQLLTNEIGCCARRSIATAGVYVFFLSDSGIYRLDNQFDLKLRGNTKPLSDPIADLLSEINVTAVGLSNGIFFNNRYYLAVPTKLANGLPSDNPNTLFIYNMLNEAWESRDSHAFNLDQLVVSDYGTERRLYASSRNGKLYLLDQYDSGLDDQPSGSGTYTVAGQLVTRRYGFGSLTGKRMTRTIASVVLPAGATAAMDAITTDPDGDFEILSLTNNGISLEDYTVKGPIRRNANMLDLRWRTTSGRPILRAITAEATVDSLPKTGTRTEE
;
A
#
# COMPACT_ATOMS: atom_id res chain seq x y z
N MET A 1 46.58 19.98 45.66
CA MET A 1 45.14 19.77 45.51
C MET A 1 44.97 18.87 44.30
N SER A 2 44.62 17.61 44.48
CA SER A 2 44.32 16.71 43.36
C SER A 2 42.99 17.18 42.81
N LEU A 3 43.00 17.66 41.56
CA LEU A 3 41.78 17.85 40.80
C LEU A 3 41.15 16.48 40.59
N ASP A 4 40.12 16.19 41.35
CA ASP A 4 39.27 15.01 41.12
C ASP A 4 38.59 15.20 39.75
N ASN A 5 39.21 14.63 38.74
CA ASN A 5 38.57 14.46 37.43
C ASN A 5 37.42 13.49 37.63
N GLN A 6 36.23 14.00 37.93
CA GLN A 6 35.05 13.15 38.08
C GLN A 6 34.69 12.56 36.73
N THR A 7 34.89 11.26 36.62
CA THR A 7 34.40 10.50 35.47
C THR A 7 32.88 10.28 35.63
N THR A 8 32.12 10.87 34.74
CA THR A 8 30.66 10.72 34.70
C THR A 8 30.28 9.66 33.68
N ARG A 9 29.28 8.86 33.99
CA ARG A 9 28.71 7.83 33.10
C ARG A 9 27.29 8.16 32.74
N GLU A 10 26.96 7.97 31.49
CA GLU A 10 25.58 8.04 30.98
C GLU A 10 25.38 6.94 29.96
N GLY A 11 24.19 6.32 29.95
CA GLY A 11 23.92 5.21 29.05
C GLY A 11 22.49 4.72 29.13
N ASP A 12 22.22 3.64 28.41
CA ASP A 12 20.94 2.97 28.34
C ASP A 12 21.11 1.50 28.72
N ALA A 13 20.40 1.07 29.77
CA ALA A 13 20.41 -0.31 30.28
C ALA A 13 19.39 -1.22 29.56
N GLY A 14 18.79 -0.73 28.50
CA GLY A 14 17.84 -1.46 27.66
C GLY A 14 17.20 -0.52 26.67
N PHE A 15 16.46 -1.08 25.70
CA PHE A 15 15.87 -0.33 24.58
C PHE A 15 14.37 -0.60 24.48
N THR A 16 13.55 0.45 24.46
CA THR A 16 12.09 0.34 24.52
C THR A 16 11.37 0.88 23.31
N GLY A 17 11.94 1.87 22.62
CA GLY A 17 11.27 2.48 21.48
C GLY A 17 12.06 3.58 20.80
N MET A 18 11.52 4.06 19.69
CA MET A 18 12.10 5.07 18.80
C MET A 18 11.27 6.35 18.81
N ALA A 19 11.95 7.51 18.86
CA ALA A 19 11.33 8.81 18.74
C ALA A 19 12.31 9.80 18.07
N SER A 20 12.21 9.93 16.75
CA SER A 20 13.12 10.73 15.93
C SER A 20 12.86 12.23 16.00
N ARG A 21 11.60 12.62 16.24
CA ARG A 21 11.19 14.05 16.27
C ARG A 21 11.49 14.76 17.60
N ILE A 22 11.61 14.00 18.68
CA ILE A 22 11.84 14.57 20.01
C ILE A 22 13.30 15.01 20.12
N ASN A 23 13.55 16.14 20.81
CA ASN A 23 14.91 16.57 21.08
C ASN A 23 15.72 15.42 21.72
N PRO A 24 16.84 15.02 21.12
CA PRO A 24 17.61 13.85 21.56
C PRO A 24 18.07 13.89 23.03
N LEU A 25 18.27 15.09 23.60
CA LEU A 25 18.59 15.30 25.02
C LEU A 25 17.40 15.07 25.96
N GLN A 26 16.17 15.14 25.45
CA GLN A 26 14.93 14.97 26.23
C GLN A 26 14.37 13.56 26.14
N LEU A 27 14.98 12.69 25.33
CA LEU A 27 14.58 11.32 25.25
C LEU A 27 14.79 10.61 26.60
N LYS A 28 13.79 9.85 27.00
CA LYS A 28 13.86 9.01 28.20
C LYS A 28 14.91 7.91 28.01
N GLU A 29 15.45 7.41 29.12
CA GLU A 29 16.32 6.23 29.10
C GLU A 29 15.62 5.06 28.38
N GLY A 30 16.37 4.37 27.53
CA GLY A 30 15.87 3.30 26.68
C GLY A 30 15.19 3.73 25.39
N MET A 31 14.86 5.01 25.20
CA MET A 31 14.37 5.53 23.93
C MET A 31 15.54 5.89 23.01
N VAL A 32 15.39 5.61 21.72
CA VAL A 32 16.42 5.88 20.72
C VAL A 32 15.92 6.89 19.69
N GLN A 33 16.85 7.63 19.07
CA GLN A 33 16.53 8.59 18.02
C GLN A 33 16.07 7.88 16.74
N LEU A 34 16.75 6.79 16.39
CA LEU A 34 16.50 6.05 15.16
C LEU A 34 16.77 4.56 15.37
N ALA A 35 15.89 3.74 14.86
CA ALA A 35 16.07 2.29 14.73
C ALA A 35 15.63 1.86 13.32
N VAL A 36 16.55 1.28 12.55
CA VAL A 36 16.33 0.79 11.18
C VAL A 36 16.64 -0.69 11.15
N ASN A 37 15.69 -1.50 10.67
CA ASN A 37 15.82 -2.95 10.63
C ASN A 37 16.15 -3.59 12.00
N MET A 38 15.64 -3.01 13.08
CA MET A 38 15.88 -3.46 14.45
C MET A 38 14.60 -3.97 15.11
N ARG A 39 14.78 -4.81 16.11
CA ARG A 39 13.72 -5.23 17.04
C ARG A 39 14.14 -4.84 18.45
N LEU A 40 13.26 -4.10 19.12
CA LEU A 40 13.46 -3.64 20.49
C LEU A 40 12.54 -4.46 21.40
N ASP A 41 12.91 -5.71 21.64
CA ASP A 41 12.10 -6.65 22.39
C ASP A 41 12.70 -6.92 23.77
N ARG A 42 11.90 -6.76 24.82
CA ARG A 42 12.28 -7.02 26.21
C ARG A 42 13.58 -6.32 26.65
N GLY A 43 13.78 -5.10 26.15
CA GLY A 43 14.93 -4.28 26.51
C GLY A 43 16.21 -4.57 25.71
N VAL A 44 16.20 -5.47 24.74
CA VAL A 44 17.36 -5.71 23.86
C VAL A 44 17.12 -5.17 22.49
N ALA A 45 18.18 -4.73 21.82
CA ALA A 45 18.14 -4.32 20.42
C ALA A 45 18.84 -5.38 19.56
N GLN A 46 18.12 -5.92 18.59
CA GLN A 46 18.62 -6.94 17.67
C GLN A 46 18.19 -6.62 16.25
N THR A 47 19.04 -6.93 15.26
CA THR A 47 18.64 -6.85 13.85
C THR A 47 17.46 -7.76 13.59
N ARG A 48 16.48 -7.29 12.79
CA ARG A 48 15.33 -8.11 12.41
C ARG A 48 15.77 -9.41 11.73
N LYS A 49 14.93 -10.41 11.78
CA LYS A 49 15.10 -11.62 10.96
C LYS A 49 14.95 -11.26 9.49
N GLY A 50 15.54 -12.06 8.62
CA GLY A 50 15.39 -11.91 7.19
C GLY A 50 14.06 -12.41 6.66
N ALA A 51 13.80 -12.10 5.40
CA ALA A 51 12.61 -12.53 4.67
C ALA A 51 12.95 -13.67 3.71
N LYS A 52 12.12 -14.72 3.71
CA LYS A 52 12.25 -15.88 2.83
C LYS A 52 11.24 -15.79 1.70
N ARG A 53 11.72 -15.87 0.45
CA ARG A 53 10.85 -16.04 -0.71
C ARG A 53 10.29 -17.47 -0.72
N LEU A 54 8.97 -17.64 -0.73
CA LEU A 54 8.31 -18.93 -0.63
C LEU A 54 7.92 -19.50 -1.99
N ALA A 55 7.35 -18.68 -2.85
CA ALA A 55 6.90 -19.09 -4.15
C ALA A 55 7.00 -17.95 -5.14
N ASP A 56 7.28 -18.28 -6.38
CA ASP A 56 6.84 -17.51 -7.52
C ASP A 56 5.35 -17.82 -7.65
N ALA A 57 4.50 -16.96 -7.07
CA ALA A 57 3.06 -17.17 -7.04
C ALA A 57 2.44 -17.11 -8.45
N ILE A 58 3.20 -16.68 -9.43
CA ILE A 58 2.85 -16.59 -10.83
C ILE A 58 3.80 -17.48 -11.61
N ALA A 59 3.27 -18.30 -12.49
CA ALA A 59 3.97 -19.39 -13.19
C ALA A 59 5.31 -18.96 -13.82
N ALA A 60 6.30 -19.84 -13.73
CA ALA A 60 7.57 -19.69 -14.38
C ALA A 60 7.39 -19.49 -15.90
N GLY A 61 7.73 -18.32 -16.42
CA GLY A 61 7.59 -17.95 -17.83
C GLY A 61 6.88 -16.61 -18.06
N GLU A 62 6.25 -16.05 -17.04
CA GLU A 62 5.72 -14.70 -17.12
C GLU A 62 6.83 -13.70 -16.84
N THR A 63 7.12 -12.87 -17.82
CA THR A 63 8.14 -11.83 -17.71
C THR A 63 7.74 -10.85 -16.61
N GLU A 64 8.61 -10.71 -15.64
CA GLU A 64 8.54 -9.69 -14.61
C GLU A 64 8.19 -8.34 -15.23
N LEU A 65 7.15 -7.67 -14.76
CA LEU A 65 6.95 -6.26 -15.04
C LEU A 65 8.02 -5.51 -14.27
N VAL A 66 9.21 -5.46 -14.84
CA VAL A 66 10.21 -4.51 -14.42
C VAL A 66 9.67 -3.16 -14.86
N LEU A 67 9.05 -2.44 -13.93
CA LEU A 67 9.00 -1.00 -14.00
C LEU A 67 10.46 -0.55 -13.83
N ASP A 68 11.22 -0.67 -14.91
CA ASP A 68 12.56 -0.14 -14.99
C ASP A 68 12.40 1.39 -15.10
N PHE A 69 12.38 2.05 -13.95
CA PHE A 69 12.50 3.51 -13.86
C PHE A 69 13.95 3.98 -14.12
N THR A 70 14.79 3.17 -14.71
CA THR A 70 15.94 3.71 -15.39
C THR A 70 15.37 4.53 -16.53
N LEU A 71 15.46 5.84 -16.41
CA LEU A 71 15.31 6.76 -17.54
C LEU A 71 16.19 6.18 -18.64
N GLY A 72 15.55 5.57 -19.64
CA GLY A 72 16.27 5.03 -20.78
C GLY A 72 17.13 6.16 -21.36
N THR A 73 18.34 5.85 -21.71
CA THR A 73 19.22 6.82 -22.39
C THR A 73 18.49 7.31 -23.63
N ASP A 74 18.43 8.63 -23.79
CA ASP A 74 17.86 9.25 -24.98
C ASP A 74 18.43 8.59 -26.25
N ILE A 75 17.54 8.07 -27.10
CA ILE A 75 17.91 7.48 -28.38
C ILE A 75 17.74 8.55 -29.46
N ALA A 76 18.79 8.86 -30.16
CA ALA A 76 18.71 9.82 -31.25
C ALA A 76 17.77 9.32 -32.36
N VAL A 77 16.84 10.15 -32.78
CA VAL A 77 15.96 9.89 -33.92
C VAL A 77 16.61 10.44 -35.18
N THR A 78 16.84 9.55 -36.15
CA THR A 78 17.50 9.90 -37.39
C THR A 78 16.55 10.52 -38.38
N SER A 79 15.27 10.14 -38.36
CA SER A 79 14.24 10.76 -39.20
C SER A 79 12.83 10.52 -38.68
N ILE A 80 11.92 11.47 -38.94
CA ILE A 80 10.46 11.24 -38.83
C ILE A 80 9.87 11.65 -40.17
N THR A 81 9.26 10.71 -40.89
CA THR A 81 8.60 10.94 -42.17
C THR A 81 7.11 10.62 -42.04
N ARG A 82 6.25 11.37 -42.72
CA ARG A 82 4.79 11.27 -42.54
C ARG A 82 4.06 11.06 -43.87
N VAL A 83 3.09 10.16 -43.85
CA VAL A 83 2.13 9.97 -44.95
C VAL A 83 0.72 9.97 -44.32
N GLY A 84 -0.09 10.93 -44.70
CA GLY A 84 -1.40 11.14 -44.05
C GLY A 84 -1.22 11.55 -42.59
N SER A 85 -1.90 10.90 -41.68
CA SER A 85 -1.73 11.05 -40.19
C SER A 85 -0.70 10.12 -39.61
N THR A 86 -0.16 9.18 -40.36
CA THR A 86 0.83 8.20 -39.88
C THR A 86 2.23 8.71 -40.10
N ALA A 87 3.01 8.85 -39.07
CA ALA A 87 4.42 9.18 -39.14
C ALA A 87 5.28 7.97 -38.80
N THR A 88 6.35 7.75 -39.56
CA THR A 88 7.36 6.72 -39.33
C THR A 88 8.56 7.35 -38.61
N VAL A 89 8.88 6.88 -37.44
CA VAL A 89 10.02 7.29 -36.65
C VAL A 89 11.14 6.27 -36.86
N THR A 90 12.34 6.76 -37.16
CA THR A 90 13.55 5.95 -37.36
C THR A 90 14.60 6.41 -36.34
N THR A 91 15.15 5.47 -35.57
CA THR A 91 16.13 5.71 -34.51
C THR A 91 17.53 5.28 -34.95
N SER A 92 18.55 5.85 -34.30
CA SER A 92 19.97 5.54 -34.58
C SER A 92 20.42 4.18 -34.02
N SER A 93 19.68 3.63 -33.07
CA SER A 93 19.93 2.33 -32.43
C SER A 93 18.59 1.65 -32.12
N PRO A 94 18.57 0.35 -31.79
CA PRO A 94 17.33 -0.35 -31.47
C PRO A 94 16.52 0.38 -30.39
N HIS A 95 15.25 0.67 -30.69
CA HIS A 95 14.40 1.49 -29.83
C HIS A 95 13.71 0.72 -28.71
N GLY A 96 13.57 -0.60 -28.83
CA GLY A 96 12.93 -1.43 -27.81
C GLY A 96 11.41 -1.19 -27.62
N GLU A 97 10.80 -0.30 -28.42
CA GLU A 97 9.37 0.00 -28.34
C GLU A 97 8.51 -1.18 -28.80
N VAL A 98 7.28 -1.28 -28.27
CA VAL A 98 6.28 -2.28 -28.66
C VAL A 98 4.96 -1.60 -29.02
N VAL A 99 4.15 -2.26 -29.84
CA VAL A 99 2.84 -1.73 -30.27
C VAL A 99 1.96 -1.41 -29.06
N GLY A 100 1.36 -0.20 -29.07
CA GLY A 100 0.51 0.30 -28.00
C GLY A 100 1.24 0.99 -26.84
N GLN A 101 2.56 0.95 -26.81
CA GLN A 101 3.38 1.70 -25.87
C GLN A 101 3.36 3.19 -26.17
N ILE A 102 3.63 4.03 -25.18
CA ILE A 102 3.78 5.47 -25.35
C ILE A 102 5.26 5.79 -25.58
N ALA A 103 5.55 6.33 -26.76
CA ALA A 103 6.86 6.86 -27.13
C ALA A 103 6.87 8.38 -26.92
N ASN A 104 7.81 8.88 -26.13
CA ASN A 104 8.00 10.32 -25.93
C ASN A 104 9.05 10.83 -26.93
N LEU A 105 8.63 11.71 -27.83
CA LEU A 105 9.48 12.38 -28.81
C LEU A 105 9.65 13.85 -28.46
N ARG A 106 10.87 14.36 -28.57
CA ARG A 106 11.17 15.76 -28.27
C ARG A 106 12.32 16.28 -29.11
N GLY A 107 12.38 17.60 -29.26
CA GLY A 107 13.45 18.28 -30.01
C GLY A 107 13.18 18.45 -31.52
N ALA A 108 11.97 18.07 -31.97
CA ALA A 108 11.55 18.42 -33.31
C ALA A 108 11.19 19.93 -33.39
N THR A 109 11.53 20.58 -34.54
CA THR A 109 11.17 21.97 -34.80
C THR A 109 9.66 22.13 -34.97
N GLN A 110 9.01 21.14 -35.58
CA GLN A 110 7.55 21.08 -35.70
C GLN A 110 6.93 20.58 -34.41
N ALA A 111 6.08 21.37 -33.79
CA ALA A 111 5.48 21.10 -32.51
C ALA A 111 4.68 19.78 -32.47
N GLU A 112 4.07 19.42 -33.59
CA GLU A 112 3.20 18.24 -33.74
C GLU A 112 3.96 16.92 -33.66
N TYR A 113 5.30 16.90 -33.78
CA TYR A 113 6.13 15.74 -33.58
C TYR A 113 6.73 15.63 -32.14
N ASN A 114 6.45 16.63 -31.30
CA ASN A 114 6.87 16.62 -29.92
C ASN A 114 5.71 16.20 -29.00
N GLY A 115 5.96 15.27 -28.09
CA GLY A 115 4.98 14.80 -27.12
C GLY A 115 4.96 13.29 -26.97
N ASP A 116 3.90 12.81 -26.37
CA ASP A 116 3.65 11.40 -26.07
C ASP A 116 2.76 10.80 -27.17
N PHE A 117 3.27 9.78 -27.84
CA PHE A 117 2.58 9.13 -28.95
C PHE A 117 2.42 7.64 -28.69
N ALA A 118 1.23 7.10 -28.95
CA ALA A 118 1.05 5.66 -28.96
C ALA A 118 1.77 5.04 -30.17
N VAL A 119 2.58 4.03 -29.94
CA VAL A 119 3.26 3.26 -30.97
C VAL A 119 2.22 2.43 -31.75
N GLY A 120 2.10 2.69 -33.04
CA GLY A 120 1.11 2.03 -33.90
C GLY A 120 1.60 0.68 -34.39
N THR A 121 2.67 0.64 -35.16
CA THR A 121 3.23 -0.56 -35.77
C THR A 121 4.74 -0.57 -35.64
N ILE A 122 5.34 -1.68 -35.29
CA ILE A 122 6.79 -1.90 -35.34
C ILE A 122 7.15 -2.36 -36.75
N ILE A 123 7.98 -1.57 -37.45
CA ILE A 123 8.45 -1.89 -38.80
C ILE A 123 9.75 -2.67 -38.72
N SER A 124 10.65 -2.26 -37.83
CA SER A 124 11.95 -2.92 -37.60
C SER A 124 12.42 -2.65 -36.16
N THR A 125 13.56 -3.18 -35.76
CA THR A 125 14.17 -2.87 -34.46
C THR A 125 14.54 -1.39 -34.28
N THR A 126 14.62 -0.64 -35.37
CA THR A 126 15.00 0.78 -35.40
C THR A 126 13.90 1.68 -35.97
N SER A 127 12.73 1.16 -36.31
CA SER A 127 11.64 1.99 -36.87
C SER A 127 10.25 1.52 -36.44
N PHE A 128 9.39 2.50 -36.14
CA PHE A 128 8.02 2.30 -35.73
C PHE A 128 7.11 3.44 -36.20
N THR A 129 5.80 3.25 -36.14
CA THR A 129 4.84 4.26 -36.54
C THR A 129 4.13 4.90 -35.35
N ILE A 130 3.78 6.18 -35.53
CA ILE A 130 2.94 6.95 -34.59
C ILE A 130 1.84 7.66 -35.37
N THR A 131 0.78 8.12 -34.68
CA THR A 131 -0.25 8.96 -35.24
C THR A 131 0.00 10.42 -34.85
N VAL A 132 0.09 11.32 -35.84
CA VAL A 132 0.34 12.76 -35.65
C VAL A 132 -0.87 13.56 -36.06
N SER A 133 -1.23 14.56 -35.29
CA SER A 133 -2.32 15.50 -35.61
C SER A 133 -1.85 16.58 -36.60
N GLY A 134 -2.77 17.08 -37.38
CA GLY A 134 -2.46 18.14 -38.37
C GLY A 134 -1.65 17.65 -39.57
N THR A 135 -0.98 18.59 -40.25
CA THR A 135 -0.17 18.34 -41.43
C THR A 135 1.20 18.98 -41.31
N PRO A 136 2.01 18.61 -40.29
CA PRO A 136 3.35 19.18 -40.14
C PRO A 136 4.25 18.87 -41.33
N THR A 137 5.23 19.75 -41.56
CA THR A 137 6.24 19.54 -42.60
C THR A 137 7.01 18.24 -42.39
N THR A 138 7.22 17.48 -43.46
CA THR A 138 7.93 16.20 -43.46
C THR A 138 9.08 16.21 -44.47
N PRO A 139 10.25 15.67 -44.13
CA PRO A 139 10.64 15.09 -42.86
C PRO A 139 10.71 16.11 -41.73
N ALA A 140 10.58 15.66 -40.46
CA ALA A 140 10.78 16.50 -39.29
C ALA A 140 12.22 17.03 -39.22
N THR A 141 12.38 18.25 -38.72
CA THR A 141 13.69 18.89 -38.52
C THR A 141 13.94 19.15 -37.03
N GLY A 142 15.21 19.31 -36.67
CA GLY A 142 15.64 19.51 -35.28
C GLY A 142 16.52 18.38 -34.78
N THR A 143 17.02 18.51 -33.55
CA THR A 143 17.74 17.42 -32.85
C THR A 143 16.72 16.60 -32.08
N ILE A 144 16.19 15.59 -32.75
CA ILE A 144 15.07 14.83 -32.21
C ILE A 144 15.60 13.62 -31.42
N VAL A 145 15.05 13.41 -30.24
CA VAL A 145 15.35 12.25 -29.40
C VAL A 145 14.05 11.53 -29.05
N LEU A 146 14.14 10.21 -29.03
CA LEU A 146 13.19 9.33 -28.38
C LEU A 146 13.65 9.19 -26.94
N ASN A 147 12.85 9.68 -26.02
CA ASN A 147 13.11 9.50 -24.62
C ASN A 147 12.63 8.13 -24.22
N GLY A 148 13.51 7.33 -23.61
CA GLY A 148 13.10 6.15 -22.89
C GLY A 148 12.30 6.57 -21.65
N GLY A 149 11.07 7.03 -21.87
CA GLY A 149 10.11 7.26 -20.80
C GLY A 149 9.79 5.97 -20.06
N PRO A 150 9.06 6.01 -18.95
CA PRO A 150 8.63 4.79 -18.27
C PRO A 150 7.87 3.93 -19.28
N VAL A 151 8.50 2.82 -19.63
CA VAL A 151 7.95 1.88 -20.61
C VAL A 151 6.75 1.21 -19.96
N VAL A 152 5.55 1.72 -20.20
CA VAL A 152 4.32 0.98 -19.93
C VAL A 152 4.24 -0.15 -20.95
N ARG A 153 4.86 -1.28 -20.66
CA ARG A 153 4.71 -2.47 -21.49
C ARG A 153 3.26 -2.94 -21.39
N SER A 154 2.56 -2.93 -22.51
CA SER A 154 1.15 -3.33 -22.59
C SER A 154 0.88 -4.82 -22.44
N THR A 155 1.90 -5.66 -22.32
CA THR A 155 1.78 -7.07 -21.99
C THR A 155 2.04 -7.25 -20.51
N TYR A 156 0.99 -7.09 -19.73
CA TYR A 156 1.01 -7.28 -18.30
C TYR A 156 0.95 -8.77 -18.01
N SER A 157 2.07 -9.37 -17.77
CA SER A 157 2.16 -10.71 -17.23
C SER A 157 2.86 -10.64 -15.87
N GLY A 158 2.12 -10.89 -14.82
CA GLY A 158 2.63 -10.94 -13.46
C GLY A 158 2.35 -9.71 -12.61
N GLY A 159 1.77 -9.91 -11.47
CA GLY A 159 1.53 -8.90 -10.43
C GLY A 159 0.50 -9.40 -9.43
N VAL A 160 0.65 -9.01 -8.17
CA VAL A 160 -0.38 -9.23 -7.15
C VAL A 160 -1.06 -7.91 -6.86
N PHE A 161 -2.37 -7.85 -7.11
CA PHE A 161 -3.19 -6.64 -6.91
C PHE A 161 -3.90 -6.63 -5.57
N ALA A 162 -4.22 -7.80 -5.04
CA ALA A 162 -4.79 -7.98 -3.72
C ALA A 162 -4.36 -9.32 -3.15
N ALA A 163 -4.22 -9.39 -1.84
CA ALA A 163 -4.06 -10.62 -1.10
C ALA A 163 -5.18 -10.74 -0.05
N GLY A 164 -5.61 -11.96 0.21
CA GLY A 164 -6.64 -12.26 1.19
C GLY A 164 -6.49 -13.69 1.70
N LEU A 165 -7.41 -14.09 2.54
CA LEU A 165 -7.49 -15.45 3.08
C LEU A 165 -8.73 -16.15 2.57
N TYR A 166 -8.62 -17.45 2.40
CA TYR A 166 -9.75 -18.33 2.09
C TYR A 166 -9.61 -19.64 2.82
N SER A 167 -10.66 -20.05 3.51
CA SER A 167 -10.76 -21.34 4.14
C SER A 167 -12.14 -21.93 3.90
N SER A 168 -12.21 -23.15 3.37
CA SER A 168 -13.48 -23.81 3.14
C SER A 168 -13.30 -25.33 3.18
N PRO A 169 -14.23 -26.05 3.82
CA PRO A 169 -14.23 -27.51 3.81
C PRO A 169 -14.39 -28.11 2.40
N ARG A 170 -14.86 -27.35 1.42
CA ARG A 170 -14.98 -27.81 0.02
C ARG A 170 -13.64 -27.95 -0.69
N LEU A 171 -12.64 -27.13 -0.30
CA LEU A 171 -11.33 -27.16 -0.95
C LEU A 171 -10.40 -28.14 -0.24
N ASP A 172 -10.34 -28.05 1.09
CA ASP A 172 -9.50 -28.90 1.93
C ASP A 172 -9.90 -28.69 3.40
N ASP A 173 -10.15 -29.77 4.11
CA ASP A 173 -10.65 -29.75 5.48
C ASP A 173 -9.92 -28.77 6.40
N SER A 174 -10.55 -27.65 6.68
CA SER A 174 -10.12 -26.62 7.61
C SER A 174 -8.79 -25.88 7.32
N ASN A 175 -8.15 -26.09 6.17
CA ASN A 175 -6.92 -25.39 5.85
C ASN A 175 -7.17 -24.01 5.29
N GLU A 176 -6.37 -23.06 5.75
CA GLU A 176 -6.39 -21.68 5.30
C GLU A 176 -5.42 -21.49 4.12
N TYR A 177 -5.88 -20.84 3.06
CA TYR A 177 -5.09 -20.48 1.90
C TYR A 177 -4.89 -18.99 1.84
N ILE A 178 -3.67 -18.55 1.52
CA ILE A 178 -3.40 -17.20 1.06
C ILE A 178 -3.84 -17.10 -0.40
N VAL A 179 -4.73 -16.18 -0.69
CA VAL A 179 -5.21 -15.91 -2.04
C VAL A 179 -4.55 -14.67 -2.58
N LEU A 180 -3.92 -14.79 -3.73
CA LEU A 180 -3.24 -13.71 -4.42
C LEU A 180 -3.98 -13.43 -5.74
N ALA A 181 -4.54 -12.24 -5.88
CA ALA A 181 -5.21 -11.82 -7.10
C ALA A 181 -4.18 -11.35 -8.13
N GLY A 182 -3.93 -12.16 -9.14
CA GLY A 182 -3.11 -11.82 -10.30
C GLY A 182 -3.94 -11.17 -11.41
N PRO A 183 -3.33 -10.87 -12.58
CA PRO A 183 -4.03 -10.22 -13.69
C PRO A 183 -5.14 -11.07 -14.31
N ASP A 184 -4.91 -12.37 -14.49
CA ASP A 184 -5.80 -13.29 -15.22
C ASP A 184 -6.44 -14.36 -14.34
N ALA A 185 -5.92 -14.54 -13.14
CA ALA A 185 -6.32 -15.57 -12.19
C ALA A 185 -6.03 -15.17 -10.74
N ALA A 186 -6.74 -15.82 -9.83
CA ALA A 186 -6.36 -15.86 -8.43
C ALA A 186 -5.55 -17.13 -8.15
N TYR A 187 -4.53 -17.00 -7.35
CA TYR A 187 -3.60 -18.06 -6.96
C TYR A 187 -3.77 -18.34 -5.47
N LEU A 188 -4.09 -19.58 -5.13
CA LEU A 188 -4.25 -20.02 -3.76
C LEU A 188 -3.01 -20.79 -3.33
N TRP A 189 -2.34 -20.31 -2.31
CA TRP A 189 -1.14 -20.89 -1.78
C TRP A 189 -1.28 -21.21 -0.28
N ARG A 190 -0.73 -22.32 0.14
CA ARG A 190 -0.46 -22.63 1.55
C ARG A 190 0.83 -23.43 1.66
N ASP A 191 1.40 -23.46 2.86
CA ASP A 191 2.60 -24.24 3.13
C ASP A 191 2.34 -25.75 2.91
N GLY A 192 3.29 -26.41 2.23
CA GLY A 192 3.23 -27.85 1.95
C GLY A 192 2.22 -28.30 0.88
N ALA A 193 1.47 -27.38 0.23
CA ALA A 193 0.53 -27.71 -0.83
C ALA A 193 0.98 -27.17 -2.20
N SER A 194 0.47 -27.81 -3.26
CA SER A 194 0.62 -27.29 -4.62
C SER A 194 -0.18 -26.01 -4.79
N LEU A 195 0.35 -25.07 -5.60
CA LEU A 195 -0.35 -23.86 -5.98
C LEU A 195 -1.62 -24.18 -6.77
N VAL A 196 -2.76 -23.63 -6.35
CA VAL A 196 -4.05 -23.78 -7.03
C VAL A 196 -4.37 -22.51 -7.79
N THR A 197 -4.61 -22.59 -9.09
CA THR A 197 -4.94 -21.46 -9.95
C THR A 197 -6.42 -21.46 -10.30
N LYS A 198 -7.08 -20.30 -10.17
CA LYS A 198 -8.49 -20.07 -10.50
C LYS A 198 -8.59 -18.90 -11.47
N SER A 199 -8.81 -19.21 -12.75
CA SER A 199 -8.87 -18.21 -13.83
C SER A 199 -10.11 -17.32 -13.73
N TYR A 200 -9.99 -16.10 -14.25
CA TYR A 200 -11.12 -15.19 -14.41
C TYR A 200 -11.84 -15.44 -15.75
N PRO A 201 -13.13 -15.04 -15.89
CA PRO A 201 -13.85 -15.17 -17.13
C PRO A 201 -13.19 -14.38 -18.27
N THR A 202 -13.12 -15.01 -19.45
CA THR A 202 -12.61 -14.37 -20.68
C THR A 202 -13.72 -14.05 -21.69
N SER A 203 -14.93 -14.56 -21.46
CA SER A 203 -16.11 -14.37 -22.31
C SER A 203 -17.32 -13.95 -21.45
N PRO A 204 -18.23 -13.09 -21.93
CA PRO A 204 -18.23 -12.37 -23.22
C PRO A 204 -17.19 -11.26 -23.35
N VAL A 205 -16.61 -10.83 -22.25
CA VAL A 205 -15.51 -9.85 -22.17
C VAL A 205 -14.50 -10.37 -21.16
N SER A 206 -13.22 -10.13 -21.39
CA SER A 206 -12.16 -10.51 -20.47
C SER A 206 -12.27 -9.71 -19.16
N GLU A 207 -12.28 -10.44 -18.03
CA GLU A 207 -12.35 -9.87 -16.69
C GLU A 207 -10.97 -9.75 -16.03
N GLN A 208 -9.97 -9.41 -16.82
CA GLN A 208 -8.60 -9.17 -16.33
C GLN A 208 -8.54 -8.00 -15.37
N ILE A 209 -7.67 -8.12 -14.37
CA ILE A 209 -7.28 -7.01 -13.51
C ILE A 209 -6.19 -6.23 -14.23
N LEU A 210 -6.37 -4.92 -14.36
CA LEU A 210 -5.41 -4.03 -15.01
C LEU A 210 -4.66 -3.19 -13.96
N PRO A 211 -3.49 -2.65 -14.33
CA PRO A 211 -2.79 -1.67 -13.49
C PRO A 211 -3.69 -0.48 -13.16
N GLY A 212 -3.72 -0.10 -11.89
CA GLY A 212 -4.58 0.97 -11.40
C GLY A 212 -5.97 0.52 -10.94
N ASP A 213 -6.37 -0.73 -11.19
CA ASP A 213 -7.58 -1.28 -10.60
C ASP A 213 -7.43 -1.34 -9.07
N ASP A 214 -8.47 -0.91 -8.38
CA ASP A 214 -8.61 -1.09 -6.95
C ASP A 214 -9.33 -2.42 -6.69
N VAL A 215 -8.67 -3.37 -6.03
CA VAL A 215 -9.13 -4.75 -5.90
C VAL A 215 -9.32 -5.12 -4.44
N SER A 216 -10.39 -5.84 -4.14
CA SER A 216 -10.64 -6.48 -2.85
C SER A 216 -10.97 -7.95 -3.03
N LEU A 217 -10.43 -8.76 -2.15
CA LEU A 217 -10.80 -10.15 -1.94
C LEU A 217 -11.52 -10.27 -0.60
N ILE A 218 -12.66 -10.93 -0.59
CA ILE A 218 -13.41 -11.19 0.64
C ILE A 218 -14.09 -12.54 0.57
N GLN A 219 -13.96 -13.30 1.64
CA GLN A 219 -14.75 -14.50 1.83
C GLN A 219 -16.06 -14.17 2.51
N ALA A 220 -17.16 -14.64 1.96
CA ALA A 220 -18.45 -14.69 2.62
C ALA A 220 -19.02 -16.10 2.46
N PHE A 221 -19.34 -16.71 3.58
CA PHE A 221 -19.72 -18.13 3.65
C PHE A 221 -18.60 -19.01 3.06
N ASP A 222 -18.96 -19.95 2.15
CA ASP A 222 -17.99 -20.80 1.45
C ASP A 222 -17.49 -20.21 0.13
N ARG A 223 -17.84 -18.96 -0.18
CA ARG A 223 -17.54 -18.31 -1.46
C ARG A 223 -16.48 -17.24 -1.29
N LEU A 224 -15.63 -17.12 -2.28
CA LEU A 224 -14.65 -16.05 -2.38
C LEU A 224 -15.11 -15.05 -3.43
N TYR A 225 -15.27 -13.81 -3.02
CA TYR A 225 -15.65 -12.70 -3.90
C TYR A 225 -14.42 -11.87 -4.23
N LEU A 226 -14.28 -11.53 -5.51
CA LEU A 226 -13.29 -10.57 -6.01
C LEU A 226 -14.04 -9.37 -6.58
N LEU A 227 -13.83 -8.23 -5.93
CA LEU A 227 -14.45 -6.97 -6.31
C LEU A 227 -13.39 -6.04 -6.87
N ARG A 228 -13.74 -5.29 -7.91
CA ARG A 228 -12.82 -4.41 -8.61
C ARG A 228 -13.47 -3.07 -8.90
N TRP A 229 -12.71 -2.03 -8.74
CA TRP A 229 -13.06 -0.70 -9.21
C TRP A 229 -11.98 -0.18 -10.14
N ARG A 230 -12.41 0.27 -11.32
CA ARG A 230 -11.53 0.89 -12.32
C ARG A 230 -11.99 2.31 -12.55
N ASP A 231 -11.05 3.24 -12.65
CA ASP A 231 -11.36 4.60 -13.00
C ASP A 231 -11.60 4.69 -14.52
N GLU A 232 -12.88 4.74 -14.89
CA GLU A 232 -13.34 4.76 -16.27
C GLU A 232 -14.00 6.10 -16.58
N PRO A 233 -13.93 6.59 -17.83
CA PRO A 233 -14.57 7.83 -18.22
C PRO A 233 -16.08 7.82 -17.97
N GLU A 234 -16.60 8.96 -17.51
CA GLU A 234 -18.03 9.22 -17.40
C GLU A 234 -18.53 9.93 -18.65
N TYR A 235 -19.62 9.41 -19.20
CA TYR A 235 -20.28 10.01 -20.36
C TYR A 235 -21.64 10.56 -19.93
N ARG A 236 -21.85 11.87 -20.15
CA ARG A 236 -23.19 12.45 -20.03
C ARG A 236 -24.05 11.87 -21.13
N LEU A 237 -25.26 11.40 -20.79
CA LEU A 237 -26.21 10.88 -21.75
C LEU A 237 -27.02 12.01 -22.36
N SER A 238 -27.16 12.01 -23.68
CA SER A 238 -28.01 12.95 -24.41
C SER A 238 -29.48 12.55 -24.29
N SER A 239 -29.74 11.24 -24.26
CA SER A 239 -31.10 10.68 -24.09
C SER A 239 -31.01 9.24 -23.64
N ILE A 240 -32.05 8.79 -22.93
CA ILE A 240 -32.37 7.38 -22.74
C ILE A 240 -33.82 7.19 -23.13
N THR A 241 -34.06 6.32 -24.09
CA THR A 241 -35.40 5.92 -24.52
C THR A 241 -35.57 4.43 -24.39
N GLN A 242 -36.76 3.94 -24.10
CA GLN A 242 -37.00 2.50 -24.02
C GLN A 242 -38.21 2.06 -24.88
N THR A 243 -38.13 0.84 -25.38
CA THR A 243 -39.24 0.16 -26.08
C THR A 243 -39.29 -1.27 -25.56
N THR A 244 -40.43 -1.69 -25.02
CA THR A 244 -40.69 -3.05 -24.54
C THR A 244 -39.59 -3.62 -23.61
N GLY A 245 -39.10 -2.79 -22.64
CA GLY A 245 -38.09 -3.23 -21.67
C GLY A 245 -36.65 -3.17 -22.20
N THR A 246 -36.42 -2.76 -23.43
CA THR A 246 -35.05 -2.49 -23.95
C THR A 246 -34.84 -0.98 -24.02
N ALA A 247 -33.87 -0.47 -23.27
CA ALA A 247 -33.47 0.91 -23.29
C ALA A 247 -32.33 1.13 -24.29
N THR A 248 -32.37 2.27 -24.96
CA THR A 248 -31.26 2.80 -25.80
C THR A 248 -30.76 4.09 -25.18
N ALA A 249 -29.51 4.11 -24.78
CA ALA A 249 -28.82 5.32 -24.34
C ALA A 249 -27.98 5.89 -25.47
N THR A 250 -27.96 7.24 -25.55
CA THR A 250 -27.18 7.99 -26.55
C THR A 250 -26.18 8.89 -25.83
N THR A 251 -24.93 8.84 -26.23
CA THR A 251 -23.85 9.71 -25.77
C THR A 251 -23.52 10.79 -26.83
N PRO A 252 -23.09 12.00 -26.44
CA PRO A 252 -22.71 13.04 -27.40
C PRO A 252 -21.40 12.72 -28.13
N THR A 253 -20.56 11.87 -27.58
CA THR A 253 -19.25 11.44 -28.11
C THR A 253 -19.15 9.91 -28.10
N ALA A 254 -18.20 9.38 -28.88
CA ALA A 254 -17.95 7.94 -28.91
C ALA A 254 -17.62 7.40 -27.50
N HIS A 255 -18.36 6.37 -27.05
CA HIS A 255 -18.24 5.80 -25.71
C HIS A 255 -17.29 4.60 -25.63
N GLY A 256 -16.96 3.95 -26.73
CA GLY A 256 -16.08 2.75 -26.74
C GLY A 256 -16.63 1.51 -26.02
N TYR A 257 -17.91 1.48 -25.70
CA TYR A 257 -18.53 0.32 -25.04
C TYR A 257 -18.78 -0.82 -26.02
N ALA A 258 -18.77 -2.05 -25.49
CA ALA A 258 -19.05 -3.27 -26.25
C ALA A 258 -20.12 -4.12 -25.54
N ALA A 259 -20.82 -4.94 -26.32
CA ALA A 259 -21.77 -5.93 -25.78
C ALA A 259 -21.08 -6.84 -24.74
N GLY A 260 -21.78 -7.15 -23.66
CA GLY A 260 -21.27 -7.95 -22.56
C GLY A 260 -20.50 -7.19 -21.49
N GLN A 261 -20.19 -5.89 -21.69
CA GLN A 261 -19.68 -5.03 -20.62
C GLN A 261 -20.80 -4.59 -19.68
N VAL A 262 -20.45 -4.19 -18.47
CA VAL A 262 -21.40 -3.64 -17.50
C VAL A 262 -21.21 -2.13 -17.39
N VAL A 263 -22.33 -1.42 -17.43
CA VAL A 263 -22.38 0.04 -17.34
C VAL A 263 -23.25 0.45 -16.15
N ARG A 264 -22.77 1.36 -15.32
CA ARG A 264 -23.57 2.04 -14.29
C ARG A 264 -24.19 3.27 -14.89
N ILE A 265 -25.51 3.41 -14.76
CA ILE A 265 -26.25 4.61 -15.12
C ILE A 265 -26.75 5.27 -13.84
N PHE A 266 -26.61 6.59 -13.74
CA PHE A 266 -27.00 7.38 -12.57
C PHE A 266 -27.40 8.79 -12.98
N GLY A 267 -28.14 9.49 -12.08
CA GLY A 267 -28.60 10.86 -12.32
C GLY A 267 -29.91 11.00 -13.11
N SER A 268 -30.53 9.88 -13.53
CA SER A 268 -31.89 9.89 -14.05
C SER A 268 -32.90 10.07 -12.92
N ASP A 269 -33.99 10.81 -13.18
CA ASP A 269 -35.11 10.95 -12.23
C ASP A 269 -35.92 9.65 -12.08
N GLN A 270 -35.86 8.76 -13.09
CA GLN A 270 -36.53 7.47 -13.04
C GLN A 270 -35.59 6.42 -12.44
N ALA A 271 -36.03 5.83 -11.33
CA ALA A 271 -35.24 4.79 -10.61
C ALA A 271 -34.91 3.58 -11.49
N GLY A 272 -35.76 3.23 -12.47
CA GLY A 272 -35.53 2.13 -13.38
C GLY A 272 -34.30 2.26 -14.29
N TYR A 273 -33.72 3.45 -14.40
CA TYR A 273 -32.45 3.68 -15.11
C TYR A 273 -31.24 3.82 -14.16
N GLY A 274 -31.42 3.78 -12.85
CA GLY A 274 -30.38 4.00 -11.88
C GLY A 274 -29.74 2.72 -11.33
N ALA A 275 -29.04 1.95 -12.17
CA ALA A 275 -28.43 0.67 -11.76
C ALA A 275 -27.19 0.32 -12.59
N ASP A 276 -26.60 -0.83 -12.30
CA ASP A 276 -25.57 -1.46 -13.11
C ASP A 276 -26.25 -2.39 -14.15
N PHE A 277 -26.06 -2.09 -15.43
CA PHE A 277 -26.71 -2.80 -16.53
C PHE A 277 -25.72 -3.54 -17.41
N LEU A 278 -26.09 -4.72 -17.86
CA LEU A 278 -25.36 -5.42 -18.92
C LEU A 278 -25.67 -4.79 -20.26
N ILE A 279 -24.67 -4.40 -21.02
CA ILE A 279 -24.80 -3.90 -22.38
C ILE A 279 -25.19 -5.05 -23.29
N ALA A 280 -26.40 -5.00 -23.82
CA ALA A 280 -26.90 -6.01 -24.77
C ALA A 280 -26.28 -5.84 -26.16
N SER A 281 -26.18 -4.60 -26.63
CA SER A 281 -25.53 -4.28 -27.90
C SER A 281 -25.01 -2.84 -27.91
N ALA A 282 -24.08 -2.55 -28.80
CA ALA A 282 -23.62 -1.21 -29.12
C ALA A 282 -23.80 -0.96 -30.62
N PRO A 283 -25.02 -0.55 -31.06
CA PRO A 283 -25.36 -0.43 -32.47
C PRO A 283 -24.50 0.62 -33.20
N THR A 284 -24.09 1.66 -32.49
CA THR A 284 -23.19 2.70 -33.04
C THR A 284 -22.11 3.06 -32.02
N THR A 285 -21.15 3.87 -32.39
CA THR A 285 -20.12 4.39 -31.47
C THR A 285 -20.69 5.28 -30.38
N THR A 286 -21.90 5.82 -30.56
CA THR A 286 -22.57 6.76 -29.64
C THR A 286 -23.86 6.20 -29.03
N THR A 287 -24.28 4.96 -29.35
CA THR A 287 -25.48 4.36 -28.81
C THR A 287 -25.22 2.95 -28.28
N PHE A 288 -25.80 2.63 -27.13
CA PHE A 288 -25.80 1.28 -26.57
C PHE A 288 -27.16 0.92 -26.00
N THR A 289 -27.45 -0.38 -25.94
CA THR A 289 -28.73 -0.91 -25.46
C THR A 289 -28.54 -1.78 -24.22
N PHE A 290 -29.54 -1.77 -23.37
CA PHE A 290 -29.58 -2.56 -22.13
C PHE A 290 -31.03 -2.85 -21.70
N ALA A 291 -31.22 -3.87 -20.89
CA ALA A 291 -32.55 -4.22 -20.38
C ALA A 291 -32.92 -3.32 -19.18
N VAL A 292 -34.15 -2.85 -19.16
CA VAL A 292 -34.71 -2.04 -18.07
C VAL A 292 -36.06 -2.63 -17.63
N PRO A 293 -36.54 -2.24 -16.44
CA PRO A 293 -37.87 -2.56 -15.96
C PRO A 293 -38.96 -2.26 -17.00
N SER A 294 -39.82 -3.27 -17.20
CA SER A 294 -41.03 -3.12 -18.02
C SER A 294 -41.90 -2.03 -17.42
N GLY A 295 -42.23 -1.01 -18.23
CA GLY A 295 -43.00 0.15 -17.75
C GLY A 295 -42.17 1.32 -17.21
N THR A 296 -40.86 1.26 -17.27
CA THR A 296 -40.02 2.42 -16.98
C THR A 296 -40.40 3.60 -17.90
N VAL A 297 -40.64 4.76 -17.31
CA VAL A 297 -41.08 5.97 -18.05
C VAL A 297 -40.00 6.39 -19.08
N THR A 298 -40.43 6.67 -20.31
CA THR A 298 -39.55 7.08 -21.41
C THR A 298 -40.08 8.35 -22.09
N PRO A 299 -39.21 9.29 -22.53
CA PRO A 299 -37.76 9.32 -22.33
C PRO A 299 -37.36 9.55 -20.88
N SER A 300 -36.12 9.22 -20.52
CA SER A 300 -35.57 9.57 -19.22
C SER A 300 -35.53 11.09 -19.02
N THR A 301 -35.86 11.55 -17.82
CA THR A 301 -35.67 12.93 -17.36
C THR A 301 -34.51 13.01 -16.36
N GLY A 302 -34.05 14.23 -16.08
CA GLY A 302 -32.85 14.47 -15.29
C GLY A 302 -31.56 14.45 -16.13
N VAL A 303 -30.44 14.66 -15.48
CA VAL A 303 -29.13 14.64 -16.13
C VAL A 303 -28.45 13.29 -15.86
N ALA A 304 -28.61 12.38 -16.79
CA ALA A 304 -28.08 11.03 -16.66
C ALA A 304 -26.63 10.93 -17.18
N PHE A 305 -25.87 10.07 -16.51
CA PHE A 305 -24.51 9.71 -16.85
C PHE A 305 -24.37 8.20 -16.96
N ALA A 306 -23.41 7.76 -17.77
CA ALA A 306 -23.01 6.37 -17.91
C ALA A 306 -21.52 6.22 -17.68
N ARG A 307 -21.13 5.16 -16.94
CA ARG A 307 -19.75 4.80 -16.67
C ARG A 307 -19.58 3.29 -16.74
N ARG A 308 -18.56 2.80 -17.43
CA ARG A 308 -18.25 1.38 -17.40
C ARG A 308 -17.81 0.98 -15.98
N VAL A 309 -18.24 -0.20 -15.53
CA VAL A 309 -17.88 -0.75 -14.22
C VAL A 309 -17.46 -2.21 -14.36
N CYS A 310 -16.62 -2.68 -13.43
CA CYS A 310 -16.18 -4.07 -13.39
C CYS A 310 -17.18 -4.90 -12.60
N PRO A 311 -17.79 -5.95 -13.18
CA PRO A 311 -18.69 -6.81 -12.44
C PRO A 311 -17.95 -7.57 -11.34
N PRO A 312 -18.56 -7.80 -10.17
CA PRO A 312 -18.01 -8.67 -9.16
C PRO A 312 -17.82 -10.09 -9.67
N LEU A 313 -16.75 -10.75 -9.24
CA LEU A 313 -16.48 -12.14 -9.55
C LEU A 313 -16.63 -12.99 -8.28
N VAL A 314 -17.09 -14.21 -8.45
CA VAL A 314 -17.29 -15.19 -7.38
C VAL A 314 -16.69 -16.54 -7.74
N TRP A 315 -16.03 -17.15 -6.77
CA TRP A 315 -15.64 -18.56 -6.83
C TRP A 315 -16.32 -19.31 -5.67
N ASP A 316 -16.90 -20.46 -5.97
CA ASP A 316 -17.73 -21.24 -5.05
C ASP A 316 -16.95 -22.18 -4.13
N GLY A 317 -15.62 -22.12 -4.14
CA GLY A 317 -14.75 -23.01 -3.38
C GLY A 317 -14.54 -24.39 -4.01
N GLY A 318 -15.17 -24.68 -5.16
CA GLY A 318 -15.08 -25.95 -5.84
C GLY A 318 -13.95 -26.07 -6.87
N SER A 319 -14.05 -27.05 -7.75
CA SER A 319 -13.07 -27.29 -8.82
C SER A 319 -13.14 -26.26 -9.95
N GLY A 320 -14.25 -25.51 -10.06
CA GLY A 320 -14.48 -24.49 -11.09
C GLY A 320 -13.56 -23.27 -10.97
N ASN A 321 -13.66 -22.40 -11.95
CA ASN A 321 -12.98 -21.10 -12.00
C ASN A 321 -13.91 -19.99 -11.47
N PHE A 322 -13.40 -18.76 -11.39
CA PHE A 322 -14.24 -17.60 -11.10
C PHE A 322 -15.32 -17.42 -12.18
N ALA A 323 -16.49 -17.01 -11.75
CA ALA A 323 -17.59 -16.59 -12.61
C ALA A 323 -18.00 -15.16 -12.26
N ARG A 324 -18.65 -14.45 -13.18
CA ARG A 324 -19.35 -13.21 -12.82
C ARG A 324 -20.45 -13.52 -11.84
N VAL A 325 -20.64 -12.67 -10.84
CA VAL A 325 -21.83 -12.75 -10.00
C VAL A 325 -23.06 -12.67 -10.91
N GLY A 326 -24.00 -13.58 -10.69
CA GLY A 326 -25.14 -13.74 -11.58
C GLY A 326 -25.97 -12.45 -11.72
N LEU A 327 -26.48 -12.25 -12.94
CA LEU A 327 -27.51 -11.25 -13.16
C LEU A 327 -28.80 -11.76 -12.52
N GLY A 328 -29.33 -10.99 -11.58
CA GLY A 328 -30.57 -11.33 -10.90
C GLY A 328 -31.78 -10.85 -11.67
N THR A 329 -32.91 -11.53 -11.47
CA THR A 329 -34.21 -11.02 -11.86
C THR A 329 -34.73 -10.13 -10.74
N HIS A 330 -34.98 -8.88 -11.02
CA HIS A 330 -35.63 -7.98 -10.07
C HIS A 330 -37.10 -8.38 -9.87
N PRO A 331 -37.79 -8.06 -8.77
CA PRO A 331 -39.20 -8.39 -8.55
C PRO A 331 -40.16 -8.01 -9.67
N ALA A 332 -39.78 -7.09 -10.55
CA ALA A 332 -40.54 -6.69 -11.74
C ALA A 332 -40.27 -7.51 -13.01
N GLY A 333 -39.49 -8.59 -12.94
CA GLY A 333 -39.16 -9.45 -14.11
C GLY A 333 -37.96 -8.97 -14.91
N GLU A 334 -37.12 -8.11 -14.37
CA GLU A 334 -36.01 -7.46 -15.05
C GLU A 334 -34.67 -8.06 -14.70
N THR A 335 -33.75 -8.00 -15.66
CA THR A 335 -32.41 -8.59 -15.50
C THR A 335 -31.37 -7.52 -15.30
N PHE A 336 -30.78 -7.42 -14.11
CA PHE A 336 -29.62 -6.57 -13.83
C PHE A 336 -28.70 -7.23 -12.80
N SER A 337 -27.50 -6.68 -12.62
CA SER A 337 -26.56 -7.23 -11.64
C SER A 337 -27.14 -7.14 -10.24
N ARG A 338 -27.20 -8.25 -9.53
CA ARG A 338 -27.65 -8.30 -8.14
C ARG A 338 -26.66 -7.62 -7.22
N MET A 339 -25.38 -7.94 -7.37
CA MET A 339 -24.30 -7.38 -6.58
C MET A 339 -23.69 -6.19 -7.31
N PRO A 340 -23.79 -4.95 -6.79
CA PRO A 340 -23.23 -3.78 -7.45
C PRO A 340 -21.70 -3.85 -7.52
N SER A 341 -21.15 -3.27 -8.56
CA SER A 341 -19.70 -3.08 -8.69
C SER A 341 -19.21 -2.13 -7.60
N ALA A 342 -18.25 -2.57 -6.82
CA ALA A 342 -17.60 -1.81 -5.75
C ALA A 342 -16.20 -2.39 -5.49
N SER A 343 -15.35 -1.65 -4.82
CA SER A 343 -14.07 -2.18 -4.31
C SER A 343 -13.97 -2.12 -2.80
N ILE A 344 -14.83 -1.32 -2.15
CA ILE A 344 -14.86 -1.18 -0.71
C ILE A 344 -15.95 -2.11 -0.17
N VAL A 345 -15.53 -3.11 0.56
CA VAL A 345 -16.40 -4.19 1.05
C VAL A 345 -15.98 -4.64 2.43
N THR A 346 -16.93 -5.06 3.23
CA THR A 346 -16.69 -5.75 4.50
C THR A 346 -17.76 -6.79 4.76
N TYR A 347 -17.39 -7.84 5.51
CA TYR A 347 -18.31 -8.88 5.96
C TYR A 347 -18.53 -8.76 7.46
N THR A 348 -19.77 -8.70 7.87
CA THR A 348 -20.16 -8.66 9.27
C THR A 348 -21.59 -9.17 9.44
N ASN A 349 -21.86 -9.81 10.56
CA ASN A 349 -23.21 -10.27 10.92
C ASN A 349 -23.95 -11.05 9.80
N ASN A 350 -23.24 -11.97 9.15
CA ASN A 350 -23.74 -12.78 8.02
C ASN A 350 -24.24 -11.95 6.83
N GLN A 351 -23.69 -10.78 6.60
CA GLN A 351 -24.02 -9.89 5.51
C GLN A 351 -22.74 -9.27 4.92
N LEU A 352 -22.76 -8.96 3.63
CA LEU A 352 -21.75 -8.13 2.98
C LEU A 352 -22.25 -6.68 2.91
N LEU A 353 -21.39 -5.76 3.32
CA LEU A 353 -21.61 -4.33 3.17
C LEU A 353 -20.69 -3.81 2.08
N LEU A 354 -21.26 -3.08 1.11
CA LEU A 354 -20.55 -2.50 -0.02
C LEU A 354 -20.68 -0.98 0.00
N ALA A 355 -19.58 -0.26 -0.16
CA ALA A 355 -19.67 1.17 -0.44
C ALA A 355 -19.85 1.40 -1.94
N ARG A 356 -20.95 2.07 -2.30
CA ARG A 356 -21.28 2.51 -3.65
C ARG A 356 -21.29 4.03 -3.72
N ASN A 357 -20.85 4.56 -4.84
CA ASN A 357 -20.73 6.00 -5.01
C ASN A 357 -19.78 6.62 -3.95
N ARG A 358 -20.05 7.82 -3.47
CA ARG A 358 -19.19 8.54 -2.53
C ARG A 358 -19.56 8.31 -1.07
N ASP A 359 -20.84 8.13 -0.79
CA ASP A 359 -21.43 8.24 0.55
C ASP A 359 -22.42 7.13 0.89
N GLU A 360 -22.71 6.22 -0.03
CA GLU A 360 -23.75 5.20 0.10
C GLU A 360 -23.16 3.85 0.49
N VAL A 361 -23.73 3.23 1.50
CA VAL A 361 -23.43 1.85 1.93
C VAL A 361 -24.65 0.99 1.68
N LEU A 362 -24.47 -0.07 0.92
CA LEU A 362 -25.47 -1.09 0.63
C LEU A 362 -25.21 -2.32 1.50
N ILE A 363 -26.27 -2.93 1.99
CA ILE A 363 -26.24 -4.12 2.84
C ILE A 363 -26.89 -5.27 2.07
N SER A 364 -26.23 -6.43 2.01
CA SER A 364 -26.81 -7.63 1.42
C SER A 364 -27.94 -8.22 2.27
N ASP A 365 -28.66 -9.15 1.72
CA ASP A 365 -29.56 -10.00 2.49
C ASP A 365 -28.79 -10.83 3.51
N VAL A 366 -29.48 -11.21 4.59
CA VAL A 366 -28.90 -12.09 5.60
C VAL A 366 -28.71 -13.47 4.98
N LEU A 367 -27.50 -14.02 5.12
CA LEU A 367 -27.09 -15.32 4.52
C LEU A 367 -27.11 -15.36 2.98
N ASP A 368 -27.28 -14.21 2.32
CA ASP A 368 -27.16 -14.08 0.86
C ASP A 368 -26.29 -12.86 0.53
N ALA A 369 -25.07 -13.12 0.11
CA ALA A 369 -24.07 -12.09 -0.20
C ALA A 369 -24.34 -11.38 -1.55
N GLU A 370 -25.25 -11.87 -2.36
CA GLU A 370 -25.43 -11.42 -3.74
C GLU A 370 -26.71 -10.59 -3.96
N THR A 371 -27.64 -10.59 -3.01
CA THR A 371 -28.91 -9.84 -3.13
C THR A 371 -28.88 -8.53 -2.36
N TYR A 372 -29.17 -7.43 -3.05
CA TYR A 372 -29.16 -6.07 -2.51
C TYR A 372 -30.43 -5.33 -2.89
N ASP A 373 -31.00 -4.57 -1.96
CA ASP A 373 -32.09 -3.63 -2.20
C ASP A 373 -31.63 -2.21 -1.84
N PRO A 374 -31.29 -1.37 -2.83
CA PRO A 374 -30.81 -0.02 -2.57
C PRO A 374 -31.81 0.90 -1.89
N LEU A 375 -33.11 0.59 -1.96
CA LEU A 375 -34.16 1.41 -1.34
C LEU A 375 -34.39 1.05 0.13
N LEU A 376 -34.28 -0.22 0.48
CA LEU A 376 -34.66 -0.74 1.80
C LEU A 376 -33.43 -1.08 2.66
N LYS A 377 -32.28 -1.37 2.04
CA LYS A 377 -31.07 -1.86 2.71
C LYS A 377 -29.85 -1.01 2.40
N SER A 378 -30.02 0.30 2.53
CA SER A 378 -28.90 1.24 2.38
C SER A 378 -28.93 2.34 3.43
N PHE A 379 -27.78 2.92 3.68
CA PHE A 379 -27.65 4.15 4.44
C PHE A 379 -26.57 5.03 3.82
N ARG A 380 -26.57 6.32 4.16
CA ARG A 380 -25.57 7.26 3.66
C ARG A 380 -24.79 7.86 4.81
N ALA A 381 -23.46 7.74 4.72
CA ALA A 381 -22.54 8.39 5.64
C ALA A 381 -22.09 9.72 5.02
N ASN A 382 -22.24 10.81 5.79
CA ASN A 382 -21.81 12.15 5.39
C ASN A 382 -22.50 12.69 4.12
N ALA A 383 -23.79 12.42 3.98
CA ALA A 383 -24.57 12.79 2.80
C ALA A 383 -24.49 14.29 2.48
N GLY A 384 -24.26 14.62 1.21
CA GLY A 384 -24.17 15.99 0.70
C GLY A 384 -22.83 16.69 0.96
N SER A 385 -21.86 16.02 1.57
CA SER A 385 -20.51 16.54 1.74
C SER A 385 -19.57 16.13 0.58
N ASN A 386 -18.43 16.81 0.49
CA ASN A 386 -17.35 16.43 -0.43
C ASN A 386 -16.47 15.30 0.10
N ASP A 387 -16.73 14.83 1.31
CA ASP A 387 -16.02 13.72 1.90
C ASP A 387 -16.52 12.38 1.33
N GLN A 388 -15.63 11.45 1.06
CA GLN A 388 -15.97 10.17 0.45
C GLN A 388 -15.58 9.00 1.36
N ILE A 389 -16.34 7.92 1.29
CA ILE A 389 -16.03 6.67 1.97
C ILE A 389 -14.74 6.09 1.38
N VAL A 390 -13.79 5.78 2.25
CA VAL A 390 -12.50 5.15 1.90
C VAL A 390 -12.49 3.70 2.32
N ALA A 391 -13.11 3.37 3.47
CA ALA A 391 -13.10 2.01 3.99
C ALA A 391 -14.35 1.72 4.83
N LEU A 392 -14.71 0.45 4.86
CA LEU A 392 -15.64 -0.15 5.80
C LEU A 392 -14.87 -1.15 6.66
N HIS A 393 -15.04 -1.09 7.97
CA HIS A 393 -14.32 -1.98 8.88
C HIS A 393 -15.27 -2.53 9.95
N PRO A 394 -15.37 -3.87 10.12
CA PRO A 394 -16.22 -4.45 11.15
C PRO A 394 -15.60 -4.11 12.52
N TYR A 395 -16.46 -3.69 13.46
CA TYR A 395 -15.99 -3.24 14.76
C TYR A 395 -16.46 -4.16 15.89
N ALA A 396 -17.77 -4.32 16.01
CA ALA A 396 -18.41 -5.22 16.93
C ALA A 396 -19.59 -5.90 16.23
N GLU A 397 -20.29 -6.78 16.92
CA GLU A 397 -21.46 -7.46 16.36
C GLU A 397 -22.51 -6.45 15.88
N GLY A 398 -22.82 -6.47 14.61
CA GLY A 398 -23.75 -5.53 13.96
C GLY A 398 -23.26 -4.09 13.84
N GLN A 399 -22.03 -3.79 14.20
CA GLN A 399 -21.43 -2.46 14.10
C GLN A 399 -20.31 -2.39 13.08
N VAL A 400 -20.31 -1.32 12.30
CA VAL A 400 -19.32 -1.05 11.26
C VAL A 400 -18.78 0.36 11.39
N LEU A 401 -17.47 0.50 11.39
CA LEU A 401 -16.82 1.80 11.22
C LEU A 401 -16.81 2.15 9.74
N VAL A 402 -17.35 3.30 9.42
CA VAL A 402 -17.31 3.90 8.09
C VAL A 402 -16.24 4.98 8.10
N PHE A 403 -15.13 4.70 7.49
CA PHE A 403 -14.03 5.65 7.34
C PHE A 403 -14.22 6.44 6.06
N CYS A 404 -14.40 7.74 6.21
CA CYS A 404 -14.30 8.69 5.11
C CYS A 404 -12.89 9.31 5.08
N ARG A 405 -12.59 10.14 4.07
CA ARG A 405 -11.28 10.79 3.96
C ARG A 405 -10.99 11.73 5.13
N LYS A 406 -12.02 12.41 5.66
CA LYS A 406 -11.90 13.42 6.71
C LYS A 406 -12.76 13.14 7.94
N SER A 407 -13.63 12.13 7.91
CA SER A 407 -14.53 11.80 8.99
C SER A 407 -14.60 10.31 9.25
N ILE A 408 -15.04 9.94 10.45
CA ILE A 408 -15.28 8.55 10.85
C ILE A 408 -16.66 8.46 11.48
N TRP A 409 -17.42 7.47 11.06
CA TRP A 409 -18.78 7.20 11.52
C TRP A 409 -18.88 5.79 12.09
N LEU A 410 -19.68 5.62 13.11
CA LEU A 410 -20.10 4.32 13.60
C LEU A 410 -21.52 4.05 13.12
N ALA A 411 -21.68 3.02 12.31
CA ALA A 411 -22.97 2.56 11.82
C ALA A 411 -23.38 1.29 12.56
N THR A 412 -24.59 1.29 13.09
CA THR A 412 -25.26 0.10 13.62
C THR A 412 -26.48 -0.13 12.74
N ALA A 413 -26.44 -1.17 11.92
CA ALA A 413 -27.54 -1.49 11.02
C ALA A 413 -28.24 -2.76 11.51
N VAL A 414 -29.44 -2.59 12.02
CA VAL A 414 -30.27 -3.70 12.50
C VAL A 414 -31.37 -3.95 11.47
N MET A 415 -31.49 -5.19 11.04
CA MET A 415 -32.56 -5.59 10.13
C MET A 415 -33.85 -5.84 10.90
N LYS A 416 -34.99 -5.51 10.28
CA LYS A 416 -36.29 -5.92 10.81
C LYS A 416 -36.38 -7.45 10.87
N PRO A 417 -37.27 -8.01 11.71
CA PRO A 417 -37.46 -9.45 11.83
C PRO A 417 -37.83 -10.18 10.53
N ASP A 418 -38.39 -9.44 9.58
CA ASP A 418 -38.72 -9.96 8.23
C ASP A 418 -37.48 -10.07 7.30
N GLY A 419 -36.35 -9.50 7.70
CA GLY A 419 -35.12 -9.46 6.90
C GLY A 419 -35.19 -8.60 5.63
N ILE A 420 -36.29 -7.88 5.40
CA ILE A 420 -36.55 -7.15 4.15
C ILE A 420 -35.97 -5.75 4.16
N SER A 421 -35.96 -5.08 5.32
CA SER A 421 -35.51 -3.69 5.42
C SER A 421 -34.74 -3.42 6.72
N ILE A 422 -33.97 -2.33 6.71
CA ILE A 422 -33.32 -1.81 7.93
C ILE A 422 -34.43 -1.32 8.89
N ASP A 423 -34.29 -1.64 10.17
CA ASP A 423 -35.13 -1.08 11.22
C ASP A 423 -34.61 0.31 11.63
N PRO A 424 -35.31 1.39 11.25
CA PRO A 424 -34.83 2.75 11.57
C PRO A 424 -34.89 3.07 13.08
N ALA A 425 -35.69 2.33 13.87
CA ALA A 425 -35.79 2.55 15.30
C ALA A 425 -34.64 1.91 16.09
N ALA A 426 -34.10 0.78 15.58
CA ALA A 426 -33.00 0.04 16.20
C ALA A 426 -31.64 0.38 15.58
N SER A 427 -31.61 1.02 14.41
CA SER A 427 -30.38 1.38 13.70
C SER A 427 -29.92 2.80 14.04
N SER A 428 -28.62 3.02 14.00
CA SER A 428 -28.04 4.33 14.24
C SER A 428 -26.81 4.59 13.36
N LEU A 429 -26.59 5.86 13.05
CA LEU A 429 -25.38 6.33 12.40
C LEU A 429 -24.82 7.50 13.21
N GLN A 430 -23.71 7.26 13.88
CA GLN A 430 -23.09 8.22 14.80
C GLN A 430 -21.80 8.76 14.22
N LEU A 431 -21.66 10.09 14.15
CA LEU A 431 -20.39 10.74 13.82
C LEU A 431 -19.44 10.65 15.01
N LEU A 432 -18.28 10.02 14.82
CA LEU A 432 -17.22 9.95 15.83
C LEU A 432 -16.29 11.16 15.76
N THR A 433 -15.89 11.53 14.54
CA THR A 433 -15.05 12.71 14.28
C THR A 433 -15.25 13.20 12.85
N ASN A 434 -15.12 14.51 12.66
CA ASN A 434 -15.15 15.18 11.34
C ASN A 434 -13.82 15.86 10.98
N GLU A 435 -12.75 15.60 11.74
CA GLU A 435 -11.43 16.21 11.54
C GLU A 435 -10.37 15.16 11.15
N ILE A 436 -10.61 13.90 11.48
CA ILE A 436 -9.68 12.80 11.27
C ILE A 436 -10.41 11.71 10.50
N GLY A 437 -9.86 11.33 9.35
CA GLY A 437 -10.35 10.24 8.53
C GLY A 437 -9.23 9.31 8.10
N CYS A 438 -9.50 8.41 7.17
CA CYS A 438 -8.53 7.43 6.67
C CYS A 438 -8.11 7.77 5.24
N CYS A 439 -6.81 7.68 4.95
CA CYS A 439 -6.29 7.91 3.60
C CYS A 439 -5.95 6.61 2.84
N ALA A 440 -5.85 5.49 3.54
CA ALA A 440 -5.48 4.19 2.97
C ALA A 440 -6.31 3.07 3.61
N ARG A 441 -7.28 2.53 2.88
CA ARG A 441 -8.22 1.53 3.44
C ARG A 441 -7.54 0.28 3.99
N ARG A 442 -6.45 -0.15 3.35
CA ARG A 442 -5.70 -1.35 3.75
C ARG A 442 -4.79 -1.13 4.94
N SER A 443 -4.63 0.12 5.40
CA SER A 443 -3.87 0.44 6.61
C SER A 443 -4.63 0.12 7.90
N ILE A 444 -5.94 -0.14 7.81
CA ILE A 444 -6.79 -0.38 8.96
C ILE A 444 -6.53 -1.78 9.51
N ALA A 445 -6.20 -1.87 10.79
CA ALA A 445 -5.96 -3.14 11.47
C ALA A 445 -6.51 -3.12 12.88
N THR A 446 -7.21 -4.20 13.27
CA THR A 446 -7.74 -4.39 14.62
C THR A 446 -6.72 -5.11 15.50
N ALA A 447 -6.50 -4.59 16.69
CA ALA A 447 -5.66 -5.15 17.74
C ALA A 447 -6.43 -5.20 19.06
N GLY A 448 -7.19 -6.25 19.25
CA GLY A 448 -8.11 -6.38 20.40
C GLY A 448 -9.19 -5.30 20.34
N VAL A 449 -9.15 -4.37 21.30
CA VAL A 449 -10.11 -3.24 21.36
C VAL A 449 -9.68 -2.02 20.55
N TYR A 450 -8.49 -2.03 20.00
CA TYR A 450 -7.93 -0.91 19.26
C TYR A 450 -8.05 -1.11 17.77
N VAL A 451 -8.31 -0.01 17.05
CA VAL A 451 -8.27 0.03 15.59
C VAL A 451 -7.22 1.05 15.17
N PHE A 452 -6.18 0.59 14.48
CA PHE A 452 -5.13 1.43 13.91
C PHE A 452 -5.47 1.79 12.48
N PHE A 453 -5.13 3.01 12.07
CA PHE A 453 -5.32 3.46 10.69
C PHE A 453 -4.39 4.62 10.33
N LEU A 454 -4.13 4.79 9.03
CA LEU A 454 -3.35 5.90 8.48
C LEU A 454 -4.29 7.02 8.03
N SER A 455 -4.04 8.22 8.52
CA SER A 455 -4.71 9.47 8.13
C SER A 455 -3.74 10.40 7.40
N ASP A 456 -4.26 11.46 6.78
CA ASP A 456 -3.43 12.51 6.16
C ASP A 456 -2.53 13.25 7.17
N SER A 457 -2.92 13.27 8.44
CA SER A 457 -2.19 13.93 9.53
C SER A 457 -1.33 13.00 10.38
N GLY A 458 -1.27 11.71 10.04
CA GLY A 458 -0.45 10.72 10.74
C GLY A 458 -1.18 9.41 11.02
N ILE A 459 -0.60 8.59 11.88
CA ILE A 459 -1.17 7.30 12.27
C ILE A 459 -1.93 7.48 13.57
N TYR A 460 -3.14 6.96 13.60
CA TYR A 460 -4.02 7.06 14.76
C TYR A 460 -4.40 5.67 15.29
N ARG A 461 -4.79 5.66 16.54
CA ARG A 461 -5.37 4.52 17.23
C ARG A 461 -6.72 4.94 17.80
N LEU A 462 -7.76 4.29 17.34
CA LEU A 462 -9.10 4.41 17.89
C LEU A 462 -9.24 3.40 19.02
N ASP A 463 -9.73 3.82 20.19
CA ASP A 463 -10.03 2.92 21.29
C ASP A 463 -11.53 2.84 21.59
N ASN A 464 -11.93 1.91 22.46
CA ASN A 464 -13.34 1.62 22.76
C ASN A 464 -14.10 2.76 23.47
N GLN A 465 -13.42 3.82 23.87
CA GLN A 465 -14.02 4.99 24.52
C GLN A 465 -14.20 6.13 23.51
N PHE A 466 -15.08 5.94 22.54
CA PHE A 466 -15.31 6.89 21.44
C PHE A 466 -15.64 8.31 21.89
N ASP A 467 -16.30 8.47 23.05
CA ASP A 467 -16.89 9.74 23.45
C ASP A 467 -15.91 10.82 23.89
N LEU A 468 -14.69 10.48 24.24
CA LEU A 468 -13.81 11.42 24.91
C LEU A 468 -12.52 11.76 24.13
N LYS A 469 -12.08 10.96 23.15
CA LYS A 469 -10.73 11.06 22.60
C LYS A 469 -10.62 11.56 21.17
N LEU A 470 -11.69 11.59 20.41
CA LEU A 470 -11.67 12.07 19.02
C LEU A 470 -12.28 13.48 18.87
N ARG A 471 -12.74 14.10 19.96
CA ARG A 471 -13.24 15.47 19.94
C ARG A 471 -12.10 16.46 20.20
N GLY A 472 -11.56 16.99 19.12
CA GLY A 472 -10.60 18.08 19.14
C GLY A 472 -9.20 17.68 19.63
N ASN A 473 -8.17 18.09 18.89
CA ASN A 473 -6.76 18.07 19.27
C ASN A 473 -6.16 16.71 19.65
N THR A 474 -6.63 15.62 19.03
CA THR A 474 -6.06 14.30 19.28
C THR A 474 -4.69 14.21 18.62
N LYS A 475 -3.66 14.12 19.44
CA LYS A 475 -2.30 13.95 18.97
C LYS A 475 -2.16 12.59 18.25
N PRO A 476 -1.63 12.54 17.01
CA PRO A 476 -1.41 11.27 16.34
C PRO A 476 -0.46 10.35 17.15
N LEU A 477 -0.71 9.06 17.13
CA LEU A 477 0.19 8.06 17.71
C LEU A 477 1.61 8.16 17.13
N SER A 478 1.70 8.63 15.88
CA SER A 478 2.96 8.79 15.15
C SER A 478 3.68 10.12 15.41
N ASP A 479 3.19 10.97 16.31
CA ASP A 479 3.87 12.25 16.60
C ASP A 479 5.38 12.08 16.94
N PRO A 480 5.81 11.07 17.69
CA PRO A 480 7.23 10.87 17.98
C PRO A 480 8.11 10.59 16.75
N ILE A 481 7.51 10.16 15.64
CA ILE A 481 8.20 9.82 14.37
C ILE A 481 7.64 10.60 13.17
N ALA A 482 7.00 11.74 13.41
CA ALA A 482 6.32 12.49 12.35
C ALA A 482 7.26 13.02 11.27
N ASP A 483 8.53 13.24 11.58
CA ASP A 483 9.60 13.57 10.63
C ASP A 483 9.82 12.44 9.60
N LEU A 484 9.85 11.19 10.05
CA LEU A 484 9.99 10.02 9.16
C LEU A 484 8.75 9.82 8.29
N LEU A 485 7.55 10.11 8.80
CA LEU A 485 6.32 10.05 8.02
C LEU A 485 6.22 11.15 6.96
N SER A 486 6.93 12.25 7.10
CA SER A 486 6.99 13.29 6.07
C SER A 486 7.64 12.83 4.76
N GLU A 487 8.32 11.69 4.77
CA GLU A 487 8.89 11.06 3.58
C GLU A 487 7.88 10.23 2.77
N ILE A 488 6.65 10.04 3.27
CA ILE A 488 5.61 9.26 2.58
C ILE A 488 5.22 9.97 1.28
N ASN A 489 5.14 9.19 0.20
CA ASN A 489 4.62 9.66 -1.07
C ASN A 489 3.10 9.82 -1.00
N VAL A 490 2.63 11.06 -0.91
CA VAL A 490 1.19 11.36 -0.76
C VAL A 490 0.34 10.93 -1.96
N THR A 491 0.94 10.81 -3.17
CA THR A 491 0.21 10.37 -4.36
C THR A 491 -0.06 8.86 -4.36
N ALA A 492 0.81 8.09 -3.72
CA ALA A 492 0.71 6.63 -3.61
C ALA A 492 0.26 6.16 -2.21
N VAL A 493 -0.04 7.08 -1.28
CA VAL A 493 -0.39 6.75 0.11
C VAL A 493 -1.57 5.79 0.23
N GLY A 494 -2.52 5.83 -0.71
CA GLY A 494 -3.66 4.91 -0.75
C GLY A 494 -3.29 3.43 -0.90
N LEU A 495 -2.07 3.12 -1.34
CA LEU A 495 -1.53 1.76 -1.44
C LEU A 495 -0.95 1.25 -0.12
N SER A 496 -0.83 2.13 0.90
CA SER A 496 -0.34 1.72 2.22
C SER A 496 -1.21 0.63 2.81
N ASN A 497 -0.58 -0.34 3.44
CA ASN A 497 -1.28 -1.46 4.06
C ASN A 497 -0.73 -1.75 5.45
N GLY A 498 -1.60 -2.20 6.34
CA GLY A 498 -1.28 -2.46 7.73
C GLY A 498 -1.88 -3.75 8.23
N ILE A 499 -1.20 -4.39 9.16
CA ILE A 499 -1.68 -5.61 9.81
C ILE A 499 -1.21 -5.67 11.25
N PHE A 500 -1.99 -6.31 12.09
CA PHE A 500 -1.61 -6.60 13.46
C PHE A 500 -1.17 -8.05 13.60
N PHE A 501 0.05 -8.25 14.09
CA PHE A 501 0.60 -9.57 14.31
C PHE A 501 1.59 -9.56 15.49
N ASN A 502 1.51 -10.55 16.36
CA ASN A 502 2.43 -10.76 17.48
C ASN A 502 2.70 -9.50 18.33
N ASN A 503 1.61 -8.85 18.78
CA ASN A 503 1.62 -7.61 19.57
C ASN A 503 2.27 -6.41 18.88
N ARG A 504 2.37 -6.43 17.55
CA ARG A 504 2.89 -5.34 16.75
C ARG A 504 1.91 -4.95 15.65
N TYR A 505 1.76 -3.67 15.45
CA TYR A 505 1.13 -3.13 14.25
C TYR A 505 2.22 -2.83 13.23
N TYR A 506 2.14 -3.50 12.10
CA TYR A 506 3.01 -3.33 10.95
C TYR A 506 2.30 -2.46 9.93
N LEU A 507 2.96 -1.40 9.46
CA LEU A 507 2.41 -0.50 8.45
C LEU A 507 3.42 -0.33 7.32
N ALA A 508 3.09 -0.87 6.15
CA ALA A 508 3.86 -0.69 4.93
C ALA A 508 3.39 0.56 4.19
N VAL A 509 4.33 1.44 3.86
CA VAL A 509 4.05 2.72 3.19
C VAL A 509 5.04 2.98 2.05
N PRO A 510 4.62 3.72 1.00
CA PRO A 510 5.53 4.20 -0.03
C PRO A 510 6.31 5.42 0.51
N THR A 511 7.63 5.30 0.59
CA THR A 511 8.53 6.40 1.01
C THR A 511 9.54 6.70 -0.08
N LYS A 512 10.39 7.69 0.14
CA LYS A 512 11.49 8.00 -0.76
C LYS A 512 12.48 6.84 -0.87
N LEU A 513 12.90 6.56 -2.09
CA LEU A 513 13.98 5.62 -2.39
C LEU A 513 15.35 6.20 -2.01
N ALA A 514 16.38 5.36 -2.01
CA ALA A 514 17.76 5.79 -1.70
C ALA A 514 18.29 6.89 -2.63
N ASN A 515 17.76 7.01 -3.84
CA ASN A 515 18.08 8.08 -4.80
C ASN A 515 17.27 9.39 -4.55
N GLY A 516 16.45 9.45 -3.50
CA GLY A 516 15.61 10.60 -3.14
C GLY A 516 14.30 10.73 -3.92
N LEU A 517 14.03 9.86 -4.90
CA LEU A 517 12.77 9.86 -5.63
C LEU A 517 11.65 9.20 -4.80
N PRO A 518 10.40 9.66 -4.92
CA PRO A 518 9.27 9.02 -4.25
C PRO A 518 9.03 7.61 -4.84
N SER A 519 8.75 6.64 -3.97
CA SER A 519 8.30 5.32 -4.42
C SER A 519 6.80 5.33 -4.69
N ASP A 520 6.37 4.68 -5.76
CA ASP A 520 4.96 4.47 -6.08
C ASP A 520 4.39 3.19 -5.43
N ASN A 521 5.23 2.42 -4.74
CA ASN A 521 4.82 1.19 -4.05
C ASN A 521 5.32 1.20 -2.60
N PRO A 522 4.61 0.54 -1.67
CA PRO A 522 5.06 0.38 -0.30
C PRO A 522 6.43 -0.31 -0.23
N ASN A 523 7.42 0.38 0.29
CA ASN A 523 8.81 -0.06 0.37
C ASN A 523 9.40 0.03 1.77
N THR A 524 8.69 0.66 2.69
CA THR A 524 9.12 0.87 4.07
C THR A 524 8.06 0.36 5.02
N LEU A 525 8.48 -0.35 6.05
CA LEU A 525 7.62 -0.92 7.07
C LEU A 525 7.87 -0.21 8.41
N PHE A 526 6.90 0.52 8.92
CA PHE A 526 6.90 1.05 10.27
C PHE A 526 6.28 0.06 11.24
N ILE A 527 6.91 -0.13 12.38
CA ILE A 527 6.48 -1.11 13.38
C ILE A 527 6.22 -0.42 14.71
N TYR A 528 4.99 -0.57 15.21
CA TYR A 528 4.59 -0.11 16.53
C TYR A 528 4.43 -1.32 17.45
N ASN A 529 5.14 -1.32 18.56
CA ASN A 529 5.09 -2.39 19.57
C ASN A 529 4.06 -2.03 20.65
N MET A 530 3.00 -2.83 20.75
CA MET A 530 1.91 -2.62 21.70
C MET A 530 2.35 -2.86 23.16
N LEU A 531 3.31 -3.73 23.39
CA LEU A 531 3.78 -4.03 24.75
C LEU A 531 4.63 -2.89 25.32
N ASN A 532 5.42 -2.26 24.46
CA ASN A 532 6.25 -1.12 24.83
C ASN A 532 5.52 0.23 24.68
N GLU A 533 4.33 0.22 24.05
CA GLU A 533 3.58 1.42 23.64
C GLU A 533 4.44 2.45 22.88
N ALA A 534 5.33 1.96 22.04
CA ALA A 534 6.30 2.78 21.32
C ALA A 534 6.53 2.28 19.89
N TRP A 535 7.00 3.18 19.02
CA TRP A 535 7.52 2.81 17.71
C TRP A 535 8.81 2.04 17.89
N GLU A 536 8.93 0.91 17.20
CA GLU A 536 10.05 -0.01 17.37
C GLU A 536 11.11 0.17 16.29
N SER A 537 10.70 0.24 15.04
CA SER A 537 11.62 0.25 13.91
C SER A 537 11.01 0.83 12.64
N ARG A 538 11.89 1.31 11.77
CA ARG A 538 11.64 1.55 10.36
C ARG A 538 12.40 0.50 9.56
N ASP A 539 11.70 -0.46 8.96
CA ASP A 539 12.33 -1.53 8.20
C ASP A 539 12.32 -1.25 6.71
N SER A 540 13.40 -1.64 6.04
CA SER A 540 13.51 -1.68 4.59
C SER A 540 13.71 -3.12 4.12
N HIS A 541 13.17 -3.44 2.94
CA HIS A 541 13.32 -4.75 2.30
C HIS A 541 13.81 -4.57 0.88
N ALA A 542 14.40 -5.62 0.32
CA ALA A 542 14.87 -5.63 -1.07
C ALA A 542 13.71 -5.74 -2.09
N PHE A 543 12.47 -5.82 -1.62
CA PHE A 543 11.24 -6.00 -2.41
C PHE A 543 10.13 -5.09 -1.88
N ASN A 544 9.11 -4.84 -2.71
CA ASN A 544 7.95 -4.06 -2.31
C ASN A 544 7.00 -4.86 -1.43
N LEU A 545 6.34 -4.19 -0.51
CA LEU A 545 5.42 -4.74 0.50
C LEU A 545 3.99 -4.36 0.12
N ASP A 546 3.49 -4.86 -1.03
CA ASP A 546 2.20 -4.41 -1.57
C ASP A 546 1.00 -4.85 -0.74
N GLN A 547 1.07 -6.04 -0.13
CA GLN A 547 0.05 -6.53 0.78
C GLN A 547 0.68 -7.34 1.92
N LEU A 548 0.17 -7.15 3.12
CA LEU A 548 0.54 -7.94 4.29
C LEU A 548 -0.60 -8.90 4.64
N VAL A 549 -0.27 -10.14 4.94
CA VAL A 549 -1.23 -11.19 5.31
C VAL A 549 -0.66 -12.02 6.45
N VAL A 550 -1.51 -12.46 7.38
CA VAL A 550 -1.14 -13.39 8.44
C VAL A 550 -1.87 -14.70 8.20
N SER A 551 -1.14 -15.78 8.03
CA SER A 551 -1.69 -17.12 7.80
C SER A 551 -0.78 -18.19 8.41
N ASP A 552 -1.20 -19.44 8.31
CA ASP A 552 -0.46 -20.55 8.88
C ASP A 552 0.79 -20.90 8.06
N TYR A 553 1.86 -21.25 8.77
CA TYR A 553 3.08 -21.84 8.22
C TYR A 553 3.47 -23.03 9.12
N GLY A 554 3.24 -24.23 8.63
CA GLY A 554 3.36 -25.41 9.46
C GLY A 554 2.33 -25.39 10.60
N THR A 555 2.80 -25.31 11.84
CA THR A 555 1.96 -25.26 13.06
C THR A 555 1.83 -23.86 13.65
N GLU A 556 2.43 -22.85 13.04
CA GLU A 556 2.49 -21.48 13.59
C GLU A 556 1.92 -20.47 12.62
N ARG A 557 1.24 -19.47 13.14
CA ARG A 557 0.88 -18.30 12.33
C ARG A 557 2.10 -17.44 12.07
N ARG A 558 2.22 -16.99 10.82
CA ARG A 558 3.33 -16.18 10.33
C ARG A 558 2.84 -14.98 9.53
N LEU A 559 3.71 -13.99 9.43
CA LEU A 559 3.48 -12.79 8.66
C LEU A 559 4.07 -12.96 7.24
N TYR A 560 3.24 -12.69 6.24
CA TYR A 560 3.63 -12.74 4.84
C TYR A 560 3.49 -11.37 4.20
N ALA A 561 4.32 -11.13 3.20
CA ALA A 561 4.19 -9.99 2.30
C ALA A 561 4.09 -10.49 0.86
N SER A 562 3.08 -10.04 0.13
CA SER A 562 3.06 -10.18 -1.32
C SER A 562 3.69 -8.97 -1.97
N SER A 563 4.44 -9.19 -3.03
CA SER A 563 5.04 -8.13 -3.83
C SER A 563 4.37 -8.08 -5.20
N ARG A 564 4.27 -6.88 -5.77
CA ARG A 564 3.68 -6.66 -7.10
C ARG A 564 4.36 -7.45 -8.21
N ASN A 565 5.60 -7.88 -8.02
CA ASN A 565 6.30 -8.79 -8.93
C ASN A 565 5.80 -10.25 -8.91
N GLY A 566 4.67 -10.52 -8.25
CA GLY A 566 4.06 -11.84 -8.21
C GLY A 566 4.68 -12.80 -7.20
N LYS A 567 5.46 -12.32 -6.25
CA LYS A 567 6.18 -13.16 -5.28
C LYS A 567 5.60 -13.03 -3.89
N LEU A 568 5.66 -14.12 -3.14
CA LEU A 568 5.23 -14.21 -1.75
C LEU A 568 6.45 -14.41 -0.86
N TYR A 569 6.57 -13.58 0.16
CA TYR A 569 7.65 -13.61 1.13
C TYR A 569 7.11 -13.91 2.52
N LEU A 570 7.81 -14.80 3.23
CA LEU A 570 7.62 -15.02 4.67
C LEU A 570 8.57 -14.07 5.41
N LEU A 571 8.00 -13.15 6.19
CA LEU A 571 8.77 -12.16 6.95
C LEU A 571 9.30 -12.74 8.26
N ASP A 572 10.36 -12.13 8.76
CA ASP A 572 11.00 -12.50 10.05
C ASP A 572 11.34 -13.99 10.17
N GLN A 573 11.83 -14.62 9.07
CA GLN A 573 12.09 -16.05 9.01
C GLN A 573 13.57 -16.43 9.25
N TYR A 574 14.50 -15.74 8.60
CA TYR A 574 15.90 -16.11 8.68
C TYR A 574 16.58 -15.54 9.92
N ASP A 575 17.04 -16.42 10.81
CA ASP A 575 17.83 -16.01 11.98
C ASP A 575 19.20 -15.42 11.61
N SER A 576 19.70 -15.69 10.41
CA SER A 576 20.94 -15.12 9.89
C SER A 576 20.87 -13.63 9.54
N GLY A 577 19.68 -13.01 9.49
CA GLY A 577 19.51 -11.63 9.06
C GLY A 577 19.77 -11.45 7.55
N LEU A 578 19.27 -12.36 6.74
CA LEU A 578 19.38 -12.33 5.27
C LEU A 578 17.98 -12.25 4.63
N ASP A 579 17.77 -11.30 3.74
CA ASP A 579 16.58 -11.24 2.87
C ASP A 579 16.89 -11.98 1.55
N ASP A 580 15.96 -12.83 1.10
CA ASP A 580 16.05 -13.42 -0.25
C ASP A 580 15.94 -12.34 -1.32
N GLN A 581 16.70 -12.51 -2.40
CA GLN A 581 16.61 -11.60 -3.55
C GLN A 581 15.26 -11.72 -4.24
N PRO A 582 14.75 -10.61 -4.82
CA PRO A 582 13.54 -10.63 -5.63
C PRO A 582 13.63 -11.59 -6.83
N SER A 583 14.83 -11.81 -7.35
CA SER A 583 15.09 -12.73 -8.46
C SER A 583 16.36 -13.57 -8.19
N GLY A 584 16.39 -14.79 -8.73
CA GLY A 584 17.54 -15.70 -8.52
C GLY A 584 17.57 -16.33 -7.12
N SER A 585 18.70 -16.95 -6.77
CA SER A 585 18.90 -17.69 -5.49
C SER A 585 19.78 -16.96 -4.47
N GLY A 586 20.09 -15.69 -4.72
CA GLY A 586 20.94 -14.89 -3.83
C GLY A 586 20.21 -14.35 -2.62
N THR A 587 20.96 -13.78 -1.69
CA THR A 587 20.46 -13.12 -0.49
C THR A 587 21.08 -11.74 -0.33
N TYR A 588 20.34 -10.83 0.32
CA TYR A 588 20.86 -9.54 0.78
C TYR A 588 20.98 -9.55 2.30
N THR A 589 22.09 -9.04 2.80
CA THR A 589 22.26 -8.87 4.25
C THR A 589 21.39 -7.75 4.76
N VAL A 590 20.65 -8.02 5.83
CA VAL A 590 19.85 -7.01 6.53
C VAL A 590 20.80 -6.14 7.35
N ALA A 591 21.03 -4.91 6.89
CA ALA A 591 21.79 -3.94 7.65
C ALA A 591 20.90 -3.31 8.73
N GLY A 592 21.29 -3.48 10.00
CA GLY A 592 20.63 -2.86 11.14
C GLY A 592 21.34 -1.61 11.60
N GLN A 593 20.58 -0.61 12.08
CA GLN A 593 21.11 0.62 12.65
C GLN A 593 20.27 1.06 13.84
N LEU A 594 20.95 1.50 14.90
CA LEU A 594 20.32 2.12 16.06
C LEU A 594 21.14 3.34 16.47
N VAL A 595 20.49 4.48 16.67
CA VAL A 595 21.11 5.69 17.20
C VAL A 595 20.52 6.00 18.57
N THR A 596 21.37 5.99 19.60
CA THR A 596 20.95 6.22 20.99
C THR A 596 20.40 7.64 21.18
N ARG A 597 19.77 7.91 22.32
CA ARG A 597 19.54 9.27 22.76
C ARG A 597 20.89 10.00 22.92
N ARG A 598 20.83 11.34 23.03
CA ARG A 598 22.02 12.17 23.19
C ARG A 598 22.47 12.21 24.62
N TYR A 599 23.72 11.87 24.87
CA TYR A 599 24.33 11.91 26.21
C TYR A 599 24.94 13.29 26.47
N GLY A 600 24.41 13.97 27.46
CA GLY A 600 24.84 15.29 27.87
C GLY A 600 25.70 15.31 29.15
N PHE A 601 25.76 14.18 29.86
CA PHE A 601 26.51 14.02 31.14
C PHE A 601 26.23 15.12 32.17
N GLY A 602 24.98 15.57 32.20
CA GLY A 602 24.53 16.61 33.14
C GLY A 602 25.09 18.03 32.92
N SER A 603 25.82 18.28 31.83
CA SER A 603 26.41 19.58 31.54
C SER A 603 26.44 19.88 30.04
N LEU A 604 26.28 21.13 29.65
CA LEU A 604 26.38 21.56 28.25
C LEU A 604 27.81 22.02 27.88
N THR A 605 28.77 22.00 28.84
CA THR A 605 30.14 22.39 28.58
C THR A 605 30.96 21.31 27.90
N GLY A 606 32.09 21.65 27.32
CA GLY A 606 33.01 20.71 26.69
C GLY A 606 33.50 19.65 27.69
N LYS A 607 33.54 18.43 27.23
CA LYS A 607 33.94 17.25 27.98
C LYS A 607 34.94 16.42 27.19
N ARG A 608 35.81 15.76 27.89
CA ARG A 608 36.66 14.74 27.28
C ARG A 608 35.94 13.39 27.33
N MET A 609 35.43 12.96 26.21
CA MET A 609 34.89 11.61 26.06
C MET A 609 36.01 10.58 26.13
N THR A 610 35.90 9.61 27.02
CA THR A 610 36.99 8.65 27.28
C THR A 610 36.79 7.33 26.59
N ARG A 611 35.61 6.68 26.82
CA ARG A 611 35.31 5.38 26.25
C ARG A 611 33.81 5.09 26.26
N THR A 612 33.44 4.10 25.46
CA THR A 612 32.14 3.44 25.52
C THR A 612 32.29 2.02 26.08
N ILE A 613 31.24 1.53 26.71
CA ILE A 613 31.12 0.16 27.20
C ILE A 613 29.78 -0.36 26.69
N ALA A 614 29.80 -1.50 26.01
CA ALA A 614 28.57 -2.14 25.53
C ALA A 614 28.53 -3.61 25.95
N SER A 615 27.34 -4.07 26.34
CA SER A 615 27.05 -5.48 26.56
C SER A 615 26.38 -6.05 25.34
N VAL A 616 27.00 -7.05 24.72
CA VAL A 616 26.58 -7.58 23.43
C VAL A 616 26.56 -9.11 23.44
N VAL A 617 25.65 -9.69 22.63
CA VAL A 617 25.75 -11.08 22.19
C VAL A 617 26.14 -11.09 20.73
N LEU A 618 27.19 -11.79 20.40
CA LEU A 618 27.75 -11.83 19.04
C LEU A 618 27.71 -13.26 18.50
N PRO A 619 26.68 -13.63 17.73
CA PRO A 619 26.60 -14.94 17.09
C PRO A 619 27.78 -15.20 16.16
N ALA A 620 28.06 -16.45 15.85
CA ALA A 620 29.08 -16.81 14.89
C ALA A 620 28.77 -16.21 13.50
N GLY A 621 29.77 -15.63 12.84
CA GLY A 621 29.61 -14.94 11.55
C GLY A 621 28.99 -13.55 11.62
N ALA A 622 28.64 -13.05 12.80
CA ALA A 622 28.09 -11.74 12.97
C ALA A 622 29.14 -10.65 12.97
N THR A 623 28.80 -9.51 12.38
CA THR A 623 29.60 -8.29 12.38
C THR A 623 28.78 -7.10 12.86
N ALA A 624 29.39 -6.28 13.71
CA ALA A 624 28.80 -5.05 14.19
C ALA A 624 29.85 -3.96 14.33
N ALA A 625 29.45 -2.72 14.23
CA ALA A 625 30.30 -1.57 14.46
C ALA A 625 29.60 -0.54 15.33
N MET A 626 30.36 0.25 16.04
CA MET A 626 29.87 1.35 16.83
C MET A 626 30.59 2.63 16.44
N ASP A 627 29.82 3.64 16.10
CA ASP A 627 30.31 4.97 15.77
C ASP A 627 29.95 5.96 16.88
N ALA A 628 30.81 6.95 17.08
CA ALA A 628 30.48 8.16 17.80
C ALA A 628 29.99 9.23 16.83
N ILE A 629 28.85 9.81 17.14
CA ILE A 629 28.33 11.01 16.49
C ILE A 629 28.54 12.15 17.46
N THR A 630 29.41 13.09 17.11
CA THR A 630 29.73 14.24 17.97
C THR A 630 29.33 15.53 17.30
N THR A 631 29.18 16.55 18.10
CA THR A 631 28.98 17.96 17.62
C THR A 631 30.27 18.60 17.13
N ASP A 632 31.37 17.88 17.10
CA ASP A 632 32.68 18.30 16.62
C ASP A 632 32.66 18.40 15.07
N PRO A 633 33.31 19.42 14.46
CA PRO A 633 33.44 19.53 13.02
C PRO A 633 34.20 18.36 12.34
N ASP A 634 34.92 17.54 13.08
CA ASP A 634 35.58 16.33 12.56
C ASP A 634 34.59 15.20 12.18
N GLY A 635 33.32 15.33 12.53
CA GLY A 635 32.25 14.43 12.12
C GLY A 635 32.18 13.11 12.87
N ASP A 636 31.48 12.14 12.27
CA ASP A 636 31.28 10.80 12.81
C ASP A 636 32.56 9.96 12.64
N PHE A 637 32.86 9.13 13.63
CA PHE A 637 33.99 8.22 13.54
C PHE A 637 33.68 6.86 14.18
N GLU A 638 34.26 5.80 13.62
CA GLU A 638 34.12 4.45 14.16
C GLU A 638 34.96 4.29 15.43
N ILE A 639 34.29 3.87 16.51
CA ILE A 639 34.94 3.59 17.80
C ILE A 639 35.37 2.14 17.89
N LEU A 640 34.56 1.24 17.33
CA LEU A 640 34.66 -0.18 17.53
C LEU A 640 34.13 -0.93 16.34
N SER A 641 34.89 -1.91 15.87
CA SER A 641 34.45 -2.91 14.90
C SER A 641 34.58 -4.30 15.51
N LEU A 642 33.52 -5.07 15.42
CA LEU A 642 33.41 -6.42 15.99
C LEU A 642 33.13 -7.41 14.86
N THR A 643 33.94 -8.43 14.76
CA THR A 643 33.73 -9.56 13.85
C THR A 643 33.92 -10.85 14.64
N ASN A 644 32.95 -11.74 14.59
CA ASN A 644 33.06 -13.05 15.22
C ASN A 644 33.14 -14.13 14.15
N ASN A 645 34.34 -14.67 13.96
CA ASN A 645 34.61 -15.75 13.01
C ASN A 645 34.56 -17.15 13.66
N GLY A 646 34.20 -17.24 14.94
CA GLY A 646 34.28 -18.47 15.71
C GLY A 646 32.97 -18.89 16.37
N ILE A 647 33.03 -19.20 17.64
CA ILE A 647 31.88 -19.64 18.46
C ILE A 647 31.09 -18.42 18.92
N SER A 648 29.75 -18.56 19.02
CA SER A 648 28.89 -17.49 19.55
C SER A 648 29.38 -17.01 20.91
N LEU A 649 29.54 -15.68 21.05
CA LEU A 649 29.94 -15.04 22.30
C LEU A 649 28.67 -14.53 23.00
N GLU A 650 28.37 -15.10 24.17
CA GLU A 650 27.27 -14.68 25.02
C GLU A 650 27.81 -13.74 26.12
N ASP A 651 27.02 -12.69 26.44
CA ASP A 651 27.37 -11.73 27.52
C ASP A 651 28.77 -11.10 27.40
N TYR A 652 29.15 -10.73 26.20
CA TYR A 652 30.44 -10.11 25.93
C TYR A 652 30.40 -8.62 26.21
N THR A 653 31.29 -8.13 27.08
CA THR A 653 31.45 -6.68 27.34
C THR A 653 32.57 -6.13 26.49
N VAL A 654 32.22 -5.18 25.59
CA VAL A 654 33.17 -4.50 24.72
C VAL A 654 33.44 -3.09 25.23
N LYS A 655 34.66 -2.66 25.05
CA LYS A 655 35.11 -1.29 25.42
C LYS A 655 35.75 -0.65 24.21
N GLY A 656 35.21 0.49 23.78
CA GLY A 656 35.73 1.28 22.66
C GLY A 656 36.28 2.63 23.14
N PRO A 657 37.54 3.00 22.82
CA PRO A 657 38.08 4.28 23.21
C PRO A 657 37.53 5.40 22.32
N ILE A 658 37.00 6.48 22.88
CA ILE A 658 36.58 7.68 22.13
C ILE A 658 37.70 8.69 22.03
N ARG A 659 38.26 9.09 23.15
CA ARG A 659 39.40 10.05 23.27
C ARG A 659 39.22 11.36 22.50
N ARG A 660 38.03 11.92 22.50
CA ARG A 660 37.66 13.16 21.82
C ARG A 660 37.07 14.16 22.80
N ASN A 661 37.19 15.42 22.49
CA ASN A 661 36.51 16.48 23.21
C ASN A 661 35.21 16.80 22.47
N ALA A 662 34.08 16.73 23.16
CA ALA A 662 32.81 17.11 22.60
C ALA A 662 31.87 17.60 23.71
N ASN A 663 30.85 18.38 23.33
CA ASN A 663 29.84 18.84 24.28
C ASN A 663 28.83 17.73 24.56
N MET A 664 28.50 16.93 23.54
CA MET A 664 27.48 15.91 23.56
C MET A 664 27.91 14.72 22.70
N LEU A 665 27.32 13.56 22.95
CA LEU A 665 27.66 12.34 22.26
C LEU A 665 26.40 11.55 21.96
N ASP A 666 26.21 11.17 20.69
CA ASP A 666 25.27 10.11 20.28
C ASP A 666 26.10 8.89 19.89
N LEU A 667 25.57 7.69 20.11
CA LEU A 667 26.21 6.45 19.70
C LEU A 667 25.37 5.78 18.63
N ARG A 668 26.00 5.38 17.53
CA ARG A 668 25.36 4.65 16.46
C ARG A 668 25.89 3.22 16.42
N TRP A 669 25.01 2.27 16.72
CA TRP A 669 25.25 0.86 16.55
C TRP A 669 24.83 0.43 15.14
N ARG A 670 25.74 -0.21 14.40
CA ARG A 670 25.49 -0.73 13.04
C ARG A 670 25.77 -2.22 13.01
N THR A 671 24.92 -2.97 12.32
CA THR A 671 25.13 -4.40 12.06
C THR A 671 25.21 -4.62 10.55
N THR A 672 26.23 -5.36 10.11
CA THR A 672 26.50 -5.60 8.69
C THR A 672 26.38 -7.06 8.29
N SER A 673 26.41 -7.99 9.25
CA SER A 673 26.08 -9.40 9.01
C SER A 673 25.60 -10.06 10.31
N GLY A 674 24.84 -11.13 10.16
CA GLY A 674 24.27 -11.87 11.27
C GLY A 674 23.25 -11.05 12.05
N ARG A 675 23.01 -11.44 13.29
CA ARG A 675 22.03 -10.79 14.18
C ARG A 675 22.60 -10.56 15.57
N PRO A 676 23.62 -9.66 15.70
CA PRO A 676 24.14 -9.32 17.01
C PRO A 676 23.08 -8.66 17.86
N ILE A 677 23.11 -8.91 19.17
CA ILE A 677 22.22 -8.34 20.17
C ILE A 677 22.98 -7.30 20.97
N LEU A 678 22.44 -6.09 21.08
CA LEU A 678 22.91 -5.07 21.98
C LEU A 678 21.96 -5.03 23.19
N ARG A 679 22.51 -5.29 24.40
CA ARG A 679 21.72 -5.29 25.67
C ARG A 679 21.78 -3.98 26.40
N ALA A 680 22.97 -3.40 26.47
CA ALA A 680 23.18 -2.13 27.15
C ALA A 680 24.37 -1.38 26.54
N ILE A 681 24.34 -0.06 26.66
CA ILE A 681 25.40 0.81 26.18
C ILE A 681 25.64 1.94 27.20
N THR A 682 26.89 2.25 27.48
CA THR A 682 27.27 3.33 28.40
C THR A 682 28.45 4.09 27.84
N ALA A 683 28.41 5.40 27.92
CA ALA A 683 29.54 6.25 27.62
C ALA A 683 30.12 6.89 28.88
N GLU A 684 31.43 7.06 28.92
CA GLU A 684 32.16 7.73 29.99
C GLU A 684 32.79 9.02 29.48
N ALA A 685 32.64 10.05 30.26
CA ALA A 685 33.25 11.33 29.99
C ALA A 685 33.90 11.93 31.26
N THR A 686 34.97 12.62 31.08
CA THR A 686 35.58 13.48 32.13
C THR A 686 35.11 14.89 31.91
N VAL A 687 34.39 15.42 32.88
CA VAL A 687 33.93 16.82 32.86
C VAL A 687 35.07 17.70 33.41
N ASP A 688 35.60 18.62 32.64
CA ASP A 688 36.53 19.61 33.15
C ASP A 688 35.79 20.50 34.15
N SER A 689 36.13 20.33 35.43
CA SER A 689 35.60 21.18 36.48
C SER A 689 36.21 22.57 36.32
N LEU A 690 35.34 23.53 36.04
CA LEU A 690 35.48 24.98 36.00
C LEU A 690 35.91 25.60 34.62
N PRO A 691 35.11 26.55 34.14
CA PRO A 691 35.66 27.52 33.21
C PRO A 691 36.79 28.25 33.94
N LYS A 692 37.99 28.26 33.39
CA LYS A 692 38.98 29.23 33.75
C LYS A 692 38.36 30.61 33.51
N THR A 693 37.92 31.27 34.57
CA THR A 693 37.59 32.67 34.53
C THR A 693 38.88 33.41 34.12
N GLY A 694 39.08 33.53 32.82
CA GLY A 694 40.04 34.49 32.30
C GLY A 694 39.49 35.86 32.65
N THR A 695 40.04 36.48 33.69
CA THR A 695 39.93 37.89 33.90
C THR A 695 40.51 38.56 32.65
N ARG A 696 39.60 39.03 31.79
CA ARG A 696 39.93 39.95 30.71
C ARG A 696 40.26 41.26 31.41
N THR A 697 41.53 41.51 31.65
CA THR A 697 42.02 42.88 31.95
C THR A 697 41.88 43.66 30.64
N GLU A 698 40.92 44.57 30.60
CA GLU A 698 40.83 45.57 29.57
C GLU A 698 42.01 46.51 29.83
N GLU A 699 42.93 46.65 28.87
CA GLU A 699 43.71 47.85 28.60
C GLU A 699 43.10 48.62 27.45
#